data_778a5c9cc2d6586abeb498382368de75
#
_entry.id   778a5c9cc2d6586abeb498382368de75
#
_cell.length_a   1.000
_cell.length_b   1.000
_cell.length_c   1.000
_cell.angle_alpha   90.00
_cell.angle_beta   90.00
_cell.angle_gamma   90.00
#
_symmetry.space_group_name_H-M   'P 1'
#
loop_
_entity.id
_entity.type
_entity.pdbx_description
1 polymer ?
#
loop_
_entity_poly.entity_id
_entity_poly.type
_entity_poly.pdbx_seq_one_letter_code
_entity_poly.pdbx_strand_id
1 'polypeptide(L)'
;MQCCVCARTFTTLRGLHIHQSRIHQVRIIQSTPLPYSANCSNTPSDNTVPLQTLLCQLKHNTPIIKRVPRGARAPVADALSEIINTCVNSNNLESWQKLLTFSFKILHVSENNDNLTLTRKIKNNIASQNLPSNQKFKITTTYSNDISKKVEQKIHDGDLRGATRLLFSNDKIAPDTPETSAALLSKHPPGPSTPLFVDPPTDSSACLHASEKDVKEALASFPKGSASGLDGISPQHLIDLTSYGTGVAGNNVLTSITNLINLMLLGDVCQDVSAVIYGANLIALTKKDGGIRPIAVGSTFRRLAAKVCVRLTRHKLQNLFEPVQVGFGTRGGCEAAVHAVRTFTHSNMCEVLLKLDVKNAFNSVNRDTLLNEIKLHVPELYNFLLQCYHTPSKLVHKYNEIDSATGCQQGDPLGPAIFSLAINSIIHGLNSKLNVWYLDDGTLGGDFKTVLKDLIDIKNKFSNIGLELNFDKYSLYLLGSPIFDEAIPSLLSKSISKFTDYSDRLTKISSHSALFVIKFCLFIPKLTYLLRCCPIWKYPTLVQPIDQLLKNKIELILNISFGEEAWTQASLPIRNGGLGIRKISCVALPAFLSSIHSTSNLVGNILKVPATTNYEIACLDEATNAWLTGPSPNLPSKLQSQRAWDSISSNFIFSSLLENSFSRDRARLLAVSRPESGHWLHAYPSPALGTFLNPLTLRVAVGLRVGAEVCVDHSCASCGVSVDRLGHHGLACSSGAGRQSRHAALNDILRRALVSADVPVALEPQIVRDDGKRPDGMSLIPWRMGRALVWDATCADTLAASYLPATSKQAGAAADARERFKTNKYSCLGTQYEFVPFGVETLGPWGKGARELHKALSKRLREATGDPRAGSFLAQRIAIAIQRGNAACVMGTLPRGPNLNNNVIIAKH
;
A
#
# COMPACT_ATOMS: atom_id res chain seq x y z
N MET A 1 -50.27 14.10 3.34
CA MET A 1 -49.94 14.95 2.19
C MET A 1 -50.90 14.56 1.06
N GLN A 2 -51.54 15.54 0.45
CA GLN A 2 -52.59 15.34 -0.55
C GLN A 2 -52.10 15.76 -1.94
N CYS A 3 -52.48 14.98 -2.98
CA CYS A 3 -52.15 15.31 -4.35
C CYS A 3 -53.01 16.50 -4.83
N CYS A 4 -52.37 17.54 -5.34
CA CYS A 4 -53.02 18.77 -5.81
C CYS A 4 -53.88 18.61 -7.08
N VAL A 5 -53.73 17.49 -7.82
CA VAL A 5 -54.45 17.22 -9.06
C VAL A 5 -55.65 16.31 -8.83
N CYS A 6 -55.59 15.29 -7.97
CA CYS A 6 -56.69 14.33 -7.78
C CYS A 6 -57.10 14.13 -6.32
N ALA A 7 -56.67 14.99 -5.41
CA ALA A 7 -56.99 15.01 -3.96
C ALA A 7 -56.65 13.72 -3.19
N ARG A 8 -55.93 12.75 -3.78
CA ARG A 8 -55.52 11.49 -3.11
C ARG A 8 -54.49 11.76 -2.00
N THR A 9 -54.71 11.18 -0.86
CA THR A 9 -53.82 11.35 0.34
C THR A 9 -52.70 10.31 0.41
N PHE A 10 -51.50 10.70 0.84
CA PHE A 10 -50.30 9.90 0.98
C PHE A 10 -49.67 10.09 2.34
N THR A 11 -49.13 9.02 2.90
CA THR A 11 -48.44 9.04 4.19
C THR A 11 -47.02 9.57 4.09
N THR A 12 -46.40 9.52 2.89
CA THR A 12 -45.03 9.99 2.66
C THR A 12 -44.92 10.91 1.44
N LEU A 13 -44.01 11.89 1.50
CA LEU A 13 -43.70 12.82 0.39
C LEU A 13 -43.23 12.05 -0.85
N ARG A 14 -42.49 10.97 -0.68
CA ARG A 14 -42.02 10.12 -1.77
C ARG A 14 -43.19 9.40 -2.49
N GLY A 15 -44.16 8.94 -1.75
CA GLY A 15 -45.38 8.32 -2.30
C GLY A 15 -46.19 9.33 -3.13
N LEU A 16 -46.33 10.57 -2.64
CA LEU A 16 -46.98 11.67 -3.35
C LEU A 16 -46.24 12.03 -4.65
N HIS A 17 -44.93 12.17 -4.62
CA HIS A 17 -44.13 12.51 -5.80
C HIS A 17 -44.15 11.39 -6.87
N ILE A 18 -44.11 10.12 -6.46
CA ILE A 18 -44.23 8.99 -7.39
C ILE A 18 -45.60 8.98 -8.05
N HIS A 19 -46.65 9.26 -7.29
CA HIS A 19 -48.01 9.33 -7.80
C HIS A 19 -48.17 10.50 -8.81
N GLN A 20 -47.71 11.70 -8.48
CA GLN A 20 -47.75 12.87 -9.36
C GLN A 20 -46.98 12.66 -10.65
N SER A 21 -45.77 12.05 -10.57
CA SER A 21 -44.93 11.77 -11.73
C SER A 21 -45.52 10.67 -12.65
N ARG A 22 -46.12 9.58 -12.07
CA ARG A 22 -46.61 8.43 -12.85
C ARG A 22 -48.01 8.58 -13.35
N ILE A 23 -48.88 9.19 -12.56
CA ILE A 23 -50.33 9.24 -12.88
C ILE A 23 -50.72 10.56 -13.57
N HIS A 24 -50.12 11.70 -13.16
CA HIS A 24 -50.46 13.00 -13.67
C HIS A 24 -49.41 13.59 -14.62
N GLN A 25 -48.30 12.88 -14.85
CA GLN A 25 -47.17 13.34 -15.70
C GLN A 25 -46.65 14.75 -15.32
N VAL A 26 -46.84 15.18 -14.06
CA VAL A 26 -46.39 16.49 -13.57
C VAL A 26 -44.87 16.40 -13.37
N ARG A 27 -44.11 17.12 -14.19
CA ARG A 27 -42.69 17.37 -13.94
C ARG A 27 -42.58 18.41 -12.83
N ILE A 28 -42.04 18.00 -11.67
CA ILE A 28 -41.72 18.93 -10.59
C ILE A 28 -40.46 19.69 -11.02
N ILE A 29 -40.66 20.93 -11.47
CA ILE A 29 -39.56 21.86 -11.73
C ILE A 29 -39.17 22.42 -10.36
N GLN A 30 -38.04 22.01 -9.84
CA GLN A 30 -37.43 22.70 -8.70
C GLN A 30 -36.97 24.07 -9.20
N SER A 31 -37.49 25.14 -8.58
CA SER A 31 -37.12 26.50 -8.85
C SER A 31 -35.62 26.72 -8.60
N THR A 32 -34.87 26.94 -9.67
CA THR A 32 -33.54 27.51 -9.62
C THR A 32 -33.63 29.03 -9.36
N PRO A 33 -32.75 29.59 -8.53
CA PRO A 33 -32.64 31.06 -8.42
C PRO A 33 -32.17 31.64 -9.76
N LEU A 34 -32.80 32.70 -10.18
CA LEU A 34 -32.48 33.47 -11.39
C LEU A 34 -31.03 34.01 -11.33
N PRO A 35 -30.28 33.98 -12.44
CA PRO A 35 -28.96 34.62 -12.50
C PRO A 35 -29.13 36.13 -12.69
N TYR A 36 -28.31 36.87 -11.96
CA TYR A 36 -28.15 38.31 -12.14
C TYR A 36 -27.73 38.66 -13.58
N SER A 37 -28.48 39.51 -14.23
CA SER A 37 -28.16 40.05 -15.53
C SER A 37 -27.04 41.09 -15.44
N ALA A 38 -25.89 40.80 -16.02
CA ALA A 38 -24.94 41.83 -16.42
C ALA A 38 -24.96 41.90 -17.94
N ASN A 39 -25.46 43.02 -18.46
CA ASN A 39 -25.38 43.38 -19.87
C ASN A 39 -23.93 43.57 -20.29
N CYS A 40 -23.48 42.83 -21.27
CA CYS A 40 -22.42 43.24 -22.21
C CYS A 40 -22.74 42.69 -23.60
N SER A 41 -22.67 43.55 -24.54
CA SER A 41 -23.04 43.50 -25.94
C SER A 41 -22.20 42.54 -26.80
N ASN A 42 -22.89 41.82 -27.69
CA ASN A 42 -22.57 41.38 -29.06
C ASN A 42 -21.17 40.92 -29.45
N THR A 43 -21.02 39.65 -29.79
CA THR A 43 -21.10 38.98 -31.11
C THR A 43 -20.51 37.59 -31.10
N PRO A 44 -20.42 36.73 -32.13
CA PRO A 44 -21.45 35.80 -32.55
C PRO A 44 -21.13 34.33 -32.23
N SER A 45 -22.13 33.50 -32.21
CA SER A 45 -22.22 32.05 -32.34
C SER A 45 -20.91 31.23 -32.41
N ASP A 46 -20.54 30.64 -31.28
CA ASP A 46 -19.94 29.33 -31.24
C ASP A 46 -20.43 28.62 -29.95
N ASN A 47 -21.32 27.64 -30.10
CA ASN A 47 -21.89 26.85 -28.99
C ASN A 47 -20.84 25.80 -28.50
N THR A 48 -19.60 26.20 -28.25
CA THR A 48 -18.57 25.32 -27.67
C THR A 48 -18.66 25.32 -26.15
N VAL A 49 -19.11 24.19 -25.58
CA VAL A 49 -19.14 23.98 -24.13
C VAL A 49 -17.72 24.20 -23.57
N PRO A 50 -17.52 25.02 -22.53
CA PRO A 50 -16.21 25.23 -21.92
C PRO A 50 -15.54 23.89 -21.57
N LEU A 51 -14.23 23.77 -21.83
CA LEU A 51 -13.47 22.52 -21.65
C LEU A 51 -13.67 21.88 -20.27
N GLN A 52 -13.68 22.66 -19.23
CA GLN A 52 -13.90 22.19 -17.86
C GLN A 52 -15.28 21.56 -17.67
N THR A 53 -16.34 22.21 -18.15
CA THR A 53 -17.72 21.70 -18.11
C THR A 53 -17.83 20.38 -18.87
N LEU A 54 -17.18 20.30 -20.06
CA LEU A 54 -17.09 19.08 -20.85
C LEU A 54 -16.45 17.95 -20.04
N LEU A 55 -15.28 18.19 -19.42
CA LEU A 55 -14.57 17.18 -18.63
C LEU A 55 -15.38 16.72 -17.41
N CYS A 56 -16.09 17.62 -16.75
CA CYS A 56 -16.99 17.29 -15.65
C CYS A 56 -18.13 16.37 -16.11
N GLN A 57 -18.78 16.70 -17.21
CA GLN A 57 -19.85 15.88 -17.79
C GLN A 57 -19.32 14.49 -18.19
N LEU A 58 -18.19 14.43 -18.88
CA LEU A 58 -17.56 13.16 -19.28
C LEU A 58 -17.20 12.31 -18.06
N LYS A 59 -16.63 12.91 -17.04
CA LYS A 59 -16.22 12.16 -15.82
C LYS A 59 -17.43 11.57 -15.07
N HIS A 60 -18.55 12.25 -15.05
CA HIS A 60 -19.77 11.74 -14.41
C HIS A 60 -20.52 10.71 -15.24
N ASN A 61 -20.46 10.83 -16.56
CA ASN A 61 -21.29 10.03 -17.46
C ASN A 61 -20.54 8.86 -18.12
N THR A 62 -19.20 8.86 -18.10
CA THR A 62 -18.40 7.88 -18.85
C THR A 62 -17.58 7.00 -17.92
N PRO A 63 -17.92 5.72 -17.74
CA PRO A 63 -17.12 4.79 -16.96
C PRO A 63 -15.83 4.43 -17.71
N ILE A 64 -14.68 4.60 -17.00
CA ILE A 64 -13.36 4.29 -17.51
C ILE A 64 -12.83 3.02 -16.83
N ILE A 65 -12.13 2.17 -17.60
CA ILE A 65 -11.46 0.98 -17.06
C ILE A 65 -10.42 1.35 -16.01
N LYS A 66 -10.23 0.50 -15.00
CA LYS A 66 -9.22 0.73 -13.96
C LYS A 66 -7.81 0.34 -14.39
N ARG A 67 -7.68 -0.59 -15.35
CA ARG A 67 -6.41 -1.11 -15.87
C ARG A 67 -6.48 -1.35 -17.36
N VAL A 68 -5.40 -1.09 -18.08
CA VAL A 68 -5.30 -1.39 -19.51
C VAL A 68 -4.95 -2.87 -19.68
N PRO A 69 -5.80 -3.66 -20.41
CA PRO A 69 -5.53 -5.07 -20.70
C PRO A 69 -4.19 -5.25 -21.44
N ARG A 70 -3.45 -6.30 -21.14
CA ARG A 70 -2.12 -6.52 -21.72
C ARG A 70 -2.10 -6.41 -23.26
N GLY A 71 -3.07 -7.03 -23.93
CA GLY A 71 -3.14 -7.01 -25.40
C GLY A 71 -3.55 -5.65 -26.02
N ALA A 72 -3.91 -4.65 -25.20
CA ALA A 72 -4.24 -3.29 -25.66
C ALA A 72 -3.14 -2.26 -25.26
N ARG A 73 -2.15 -2.64 -24.44
CA ARG A 73 -1.17 -1.67 -23.89
C ARG A 73 -0.35 -0.99 -24.96
N ALA A 74 0.22 -1.75 -25.91
CA ALA A 74 1.05 -1.17 -26.95
C ALA A 74 0.26 -0.19 -27.84
N PRO A 75 -0.90 -0.55 -28.46
CA PRO A 75 -1.64 0.39 -29.28
C PRO A 75 -2.18 1.60 -28.49
N VAL A 76 -2.52 1.46 -27.21
CA VAL A 76 -2.91 2.60 -26.35
C VAL A 76 -1.70 3.50 -26.04
N ALA A 77 -0.51 2.90 -25.83
CA ALA A 77 0.72 3.64 -25.60
C ALA A 77 1.13 4.46 -26.82
N ASP A 78 1.05 3.87 -28.03
CA ASP A 78 1.34 4.57 -29.28
C ASP A 78 0.38 5.74 -29.49
N ALA A 79 -0.94 5.52 -29.32
CA ALA A 79 -1.95 6.59 -29.45
C ALA A 79 -1.77 7.71 -28.41
N LEU A 80 -1.41 7.36 -27.17
CA LEU A 80 -1.14 8.38 -26.14
C LEU A 80 0.16 9.15 -26.45
N SER A 81 1.20 8.46 -26.93
CA SER A 81 2.48 9.07 -27.30
C SER A 81 2.29 10.10 -28.41
N GLU A 82 1.54 9.76 -29.44
CA GLU A 82 1.22 10.67 -30.57
C GLU A 82 0.49 11.93 -30.10
N ILE A 83 -0.56 11.77 -29.28
CA ILE A 83 -1.33 12.90 -28.75
C ILE A 83 -0.46 13.78 -27.82
N ILE A 84 0.37 13.18 -26.97
CA ILE A 84 1.27 13.95 -26.10
C ILE A 84 2.30 14.72 -26.94
N ASN A 85 2.92 14.08 -27.94
CA ASN A 85 3.89 14.75 -28.80
C ASN A 85 3.25 15.91 -29.57
N THR A 86 2.03 15.72 -30.08
CA THR A 86 1.27 16.81 -30.70
C THR A 86 1.02 17.94 -29.69
N CYS A 87 0.67 17.59 -28.46
CA CYS A 87 0.40 18.55 -27.42
C CYS A 87 1.66 19.35 -27.03
N VAL A 88 2.80 18.70 -26.92
CA VAL A 88 4.08 19.36 -26.60
C VAL A 88 4.54 20.28 -27.74
N ASN A 89 4.40 19.84 -28.99
CA ASN A 89 4.86 20.59 -30.14
C ASN A 89 3.98 21.79 -30.51
N SER A 90 2.65 21.62 -30.41
CA SER A 90 1.69 22.68 -30.80
C SER A 90 1.32 23.59 -29.64
N ASN A 91 1.30 23.06 -28.43
CA ASN A 91 0.99 23.73 -27.16
C ASN A 91 -0.22 24.71 -27.22
N ASN A 92 -1.31 24.29 -27.85
CA ASN A 92 -2.53 25.09 -28.03
C ASN A 92 -3.75 24.39 -27.42
N LEU A 93 -4.86 25.11 -27.27
CA LEU A 93 -6.10 24.63 -26.69
C LEU A 93 -6.58 23.31 -27.29
N GLU A 94 -6.54 23.17 -28.63
CA GLU A 94 -7.05 21.99 -29.31
C GLU A 94 -6.23 20.74 -28.99
N SER A 95 -4.89 20.84 -29.00
CA SER A 95 -4.00 19.74 -28.67
C SER A 95 -4.16 19.28 -27.22
N TRP A 96 -4.26 20.20 -26.29
CA TRP A 96 -4.55 19.90 -24.89
C TRP A 96 -5.95 19.31 -24.69
N GLN A 97 -6.96 19.77 -25.40
CA GLN A 97 -8.31 19.19 -25.36
C GLN A 97 -8.30 17.71 -25.80
N LYS A 98 -7.53 17.39 -26.84
CA LYS A 98 -7.32 15.98 -27.29
C LYS A 98 -6.70 15.16 -26.17
N LEU A 99 -5.68 15.66 -25.50
CA LEU A 99 -5.01 14.97 -24.38
C LEU A 99 -5.94 14.78 -23.17
N LEU A 100 -6.64 15.83 -22.75
CA LEU A 100 -7.50 15.79 -21.56
C LEU A 100 -8.76 14.94 -21.77
N THR A 101 -9.23 14.76 -23.01
CA THR A 101 -10.36 13.88 -23.35
C THR A 101 -9.95 12.45 -23.72
N PHE A 102 -8.66 12.14 -23.80
CA PHE A 102 -8.10 10.86 -24.25
C PHE A 102 -8.72 9.65 -23.54
N SER A 103 -8.79 9.69 -22.21
CA SER A 103 -9.30 8.56 -21.42
C SER A 103 -10.77 8.27 -21.71
N PHE A 104 -11.57 9.30 -21.96
CA PHE A 104 -13.00 9.19 -22.26
C PHE A 104 -13.25 8.70 -23.70
N LYS A 105 -12.32 8.99 -24.62
CA LYS A 105 -12.39 8.50 -25.99
C LYS A 105 -11.93 7.05 -26.12
N ILE A 106 -10.86 6.65 -25.43
CA ILE A 106 -10.18 5.38 -25.67
C ILE A 106 -10.43 4.35 -24.56
N LEU A 107 -10.43 4.77 -23.29
CA LEU A 107 -10.49 3.86 -22.14
C LEU A 107 -11.89 3.67 -21.56
N HIS A 108 -12.92 4.16 -22.23
CA HIS A 108 -14.30 3.95 -21.80
C HIS A 108 -14.82 2.54 -22.11
N VAL A 109 -15.83 2.12 -21.38
CA VAL A 109 -16.53 0.84 -21.58
C VAL A 109 -17.95 1.14 -21.97
N SER A 110 -18.35 0.76 -23.19
CA SER A 110 -19.76 0.81 -23.61
C SER A 110 -20.53 -0.37 -23.02
N GLU A 111 -21.77 -0.14 -22.58
CA GLU A 111 -22.66 -1.18 -22.04
C GLU A 111 -23.27 -2.10 -23.11
N ASN A 112 -22.95 -1.90 -24.39
CA ASN A 112 -23.47 -2.76 -25.44
C ASN A 112 -23.06 -4.20 -25.17
N ASN A 113 -24.06 -5.09 -25.15
CA ASN A 113 -23.94 -6.55 -24.97
C ASN A 113 -23.20 -7.25 -26.13
N ASP A 114 -22.21 -6.56 -26.71
CA ASP A 114 -21.38 -7.15 -27.75
C ASP A 114 -20.46 -8.17 -27.08
N ASN A 115 -20.46 -9.39 -27.62
CA ASN A 115 -19.57 -10.49 -27.19
C ASN A 115 -18.06 -10.16 -27.40
N LEU A 116 -17.69 -8.89 -27.53
CA LEU A 116 -16.33 -8.45 -27.78
C LEU A 116 -15.51 -8.41 -26.47
N THR A 117 -14.30 -8.93 -26.55
CA THR A 117 -13.34 -8.81 -25.43
C THR A 117 -13.01 -7.34 -25.17
N LEU A 118 -12.71 -6.99 -23.90
CA LEU A 118 -12.32 -5.63 -23.52
C LEU A 118 -11.15 -5.10 -24.35
N THR A 119 -10.18 -5.96 -24.68
CA THR A 119 -9.05 -5.62 -25.55
C THR A 119 -9.52 -5.17 -26.94
N ARG A 120 -10.50 -5.85 -27.51
CA ARG A 120 -11.03 -5.53 -28.85
C ARG A 120 -11.85 -4.24 -28.83
N LYS A 121 -12.64 -4.04 -27.79
CA LYS A 121 -13.39 -2.78 -27.57
C LYS A 121 -12.44 -1.57 -27.54
N ILE A 122 -11.36 -1.65 -26.76
CA ILE A 122 -10.35 -0.56 -26.69
C ILE A 122 -9.67 -0.32 -28.05
N LYS A 123 -9.31 -1.38 -28.78
CA LYS A 123 -8.73 -1.21 -30.13
C LYS A 123 -9.70 -0.54 -31.11
N ASN A 124 -10.99 -0.86 -31.02
CA ASN A 124 -12.02 -0.19 -31.81
C ASN A 124 -12.18 1.28 -31.42
N ASN A 125 -12.09 1.62 -30.11
CA ASN A 125 -12.12 3.00 -29.62
C ASN A 125 -10.93 3.82 -30.15
N ILE A 126 -9.74 3.22 -30.26
CA ILE A 126 -8.56 3.88 -30.85
C ILE A 126 -8.82 4.23 -32.32
N ALA A 127 -9.46 3.33 -33.08
CA ALA A 127 -9.75 3.55 -34.50
C ALA A 127 -10.83 4.64 -34.70
N SER A 128 -11.84 4.72 -33.84
CA SER A 128 -12.94 5.67 -33.98
C SER A 128 -12.63 7.05 -33.39
N GLN A 129 -11.86 7.12 -32.31
CA GLN A 129 -11.53 8.34 -31.54
C GLN A 129 -12.75 9.20 -31.13
N ASN A 130 -13.95 8.64 -31.13
CA ASN A 130 -15.19 9.33 -30.84
C ASN A 130 -15.44 9.43 -29.34
N LEU A 131 -16.01 10.55 -28.91
CA LEU A 131 -16.59 10.63 -27.57
C LEU A 131 -17.84 9.72 -27.53
N PRO A 132 -18.08 9.01 -26.42
CA PRO A 132 -19.30 8.24 -26.26
C PRO A 132 -20.52 9.16 -26.36
N SER A 133 -21.55 8.72 -27.10
CA SER A 133 -22.82 9.45 -27.22
C SER A 133 -23.42 9.73 -25.85
N ASN A 134 -24.06 10.89 -25.66
CA ASN A 134 -24.64 11.40 -24.40
C ASN A 134 -25.77 10.52 -23.77
N GLN A 135 -25.79 9.22 -24.02
CA GLN A 135 -26.64 8.30 -23.31
C GLN A 135 -26.19 8.22 -21.86
N LYS A 136 -27.08 8.61 -20.93
CA LYS A 136 -26.87 8.35 -19.50
C LYS A 136 -26.62 6.87 -19.30
N PHE A 137 -25.36 6.47 -19.14
CA PHE A 137 -25.02 5.13 -18.73
C PHE A 137 -25.72 4.88 -17.39
N LYS A 138 -26.76 4.04 -17.40
CA LYS A 138 -27.24 3.42 -16.18
C LYS A 138 -26.12 2.54 -15.70
N ILE A 139 -25.32 3.03 -14.76
CA ILE A 139 -24.41 2.19 -14.00
C ILE A 139 -25.33 1.23 -13.23
N THR A 140 -25.71 0.13 -13.84
CA THR A 140 -26.23 -1.04 -13.15
C THR A 140 -25.07 -1.62 -12.36
N THR A 141 -24.62 -0.86 -11.38
CA THR A 141 -23.79 -1.40 -10.31
C THR A 141 -24.71 -2.35 -9.52
N THR A 142 -24.74 -3.60 -9.93
CA THR A 142 -24.98 -4.73 -9.05
C THR A 142 -23.78 -4.81 -8.11
N TYR A 143 -23.39 -3.67 -7.52
CA TYR A 143 -22.52 -3.67 -6.38
C TYR A 143 -23.35 -4.23 -5.24
N SER A 144 -23.10 -5.47 -4.91
CA SER A 144 -23.55 -6.00 -3.64
C SER A 144 -23.20 -4.93 -2.59
N ASN A 145 -24.17 -4.50 -1.75
CA ASN A 145 -23.92 -3.61 -0.64
C ASN A 145 -22.99 -4.24 0.42
N ASP A 146 -22.55 -5.45 0.17
CA ASP A 146 -21.65 -6.22 1.01
C ASP A 146 -20.23 -5.64 0.95
N ILE A 147 -19.88 -4.92 2.00
CA ILE A 147 -18.56 -4.32 2.21
C ILE A 147 -17.47 -5.40 2.15
N SER A 148 -17.75 -6.62 2.63
CA SER A 148 -16.80 -7.72 2.69
C SER A 148 -16.36 -8.15 1.29
N LYS A 149 -17.30 -8.26 0.35
CA LYS A 149 -16.97 -8.56 -1.06
C LYS A 149 -16.14 -7.45 -1.71
N LYS A 150 -16.47 -6.19 -1.45
CA LYS A 150 -15.66 -5.05 -1.94
C LYS A 150 -14.24 -5.05 -1.39
N VAL A 151 -14.08 -5.39 -0.13
CA VAL A 151 -12.79 -5.50 0.54
C VAL A 151 -11.97 -6.64 -0.07
N GLU A 152 -12.55 -7.82 -0.23
CA GLU A 152 -11.88 -8.96 -0.85
C GLU A 152 -11.45 -8.66 -2.28
N GLN A 153 -12.31 -8.05 -3.09
CA GLN A 153 -11.95 -7.66 -4.44
C GLN A 153 -10.74 -6.71 -4.45
N LYS A 154 -10.72 -5.71 -3.57
CA LYS A 154 -9.56 -4.80 -3.44
C LYS A 154 -8.28 -5.52 -3.01
N ILE A 155 -8.40 -6.49 -2.08
CA ILE A 155 -7.28 -7.34 -1.69
C ILE A 155 -6.81 -8.15 -2.91
N HIS A 156 -7.70 -8.80 -3.64
CA HIS A 156 -7.35 -9.60 -4.82
C HIS A 156 -6.70 -8.77 -5.94
N ASP A 157 -7.10 -7.50 -6.08
CA ASP A 157 -6.54 -6.54 -7.05
C ASP A 157 -5.19 -5.93 -6.60
N GLY A 158 -4.76 -6.17 -5.36
CA GLY A 158 -3.54 -5.61 -4.80
C GLY A 158 -3.69 -4.20 -4.23
N ASP A 159 -4.90 -3.68 -4.11
CA ASP A 159 -5.20 -2.40 -3.45
C ASP A 159 -5.42 -2.59 -1.94
N LEU A 160 -4.33 -2.93 -1.24
CA LEU A 160 -4.38 -3.17 0.21
C LEU A 160 -4.76 -1.91 1.00
N ARG A 161 -4.33 -0.71 0.55
CA ARG A 161 -4.70 0.56 1.19
C ARG A 161 -6.19 0.84 1.07
N GLY A 162 -6.77 0.62 -0.10
CA GLY A 162 -8.21 0.78 -0.32
C GLY A 162 -9.02 -0.25 0.46
N ALA A 163 -8.55 -1.50 0.55
CA ALA A 163 -9.17 -2.53 1.38
C ALA A 163 -9.16 -2.17 2.87
N THR A 164 -8.01 -1.76 3.41
CA THR A 164 -7.87 -1.35 4.82
C THR A 164 -8.66 -0.09 5.14
N ARG A 165 -8.77 0.85 4.20
CA ARG A 165 -9.63 2.03 4.37
C ARG A 165 -11.09 1.63 4.49
N LEU A 166 -11.59 0.73 3.64
CA LEU A 166 -12.96 0.24 3.73
C LEU A 166 -13.24 -0.53 5.02
N LEU A 167 -12.24 -1.30 5.52
CA LEU A 167 -12.38 -2.08 6.76
C LEU A 167 -12.31 -1.21 8.02
N PHE A 168 -11.40 -0.23 8.07
CA PHE A 168 -10.97 0.37 9.33
C PHE A 168 -11.14 1.89 9.39
N SER A 169 -11.37 2.58 8.26
CA SER A 169 -11.59 4.02 8.30
C SER A 169 -13.05 4.33 8.62
N ASN A 170 -13.22 5.28 9.51
CA ASN A 170 -14.52 5.91 9.75
C ASN A 170 -14.71 7.15 8.87
N ASP A 171 -13.70 7.48 8.03
CA ASP A 171 -13.80 8.60 7.10
C ASP A 171 -14.90 8.31 6.08
N LYS A 172 -15.90 9.18 6.05
CA LYS A 172 -17.02 9.12 5.10
C LYS A 172 -16.89 10.28 4.12
N ILE A 173 -17.29 10.02 2.89
CA ILE A 173 -17.55 11.14 1.98
C ILE A 173 -18.75 11.90 2.56
N ALA A 174 -18.61 13.21 2.71
CA ALA A 174 -19.69 14.04 3.22
C ALA A 174 -20.91 13.96 2.29
N PRO A 175 -22.12 13.98 2.84
CA PRO A 175 -23.32 14.00 2.03
C PRO A 175 -23.35 15.25 1.15
N ASP A 176 -24.02 15.13 0.02
CA ASP A 176 -24.15 16.23 -0.93
C ASP A 176 -25.31 17.15 -0.48
N THR A 177 -24.96 18.13 0.32
CA THR A 177 -25.91 19.09 0.87
C THR A 177 -25.40 20.52 0.68
N PRO A 178 -26.30 21.52 0.72
CA PRO A 178 -25.88 22.93 0.67
C PRO A 178 -24.86 23.29 1.77
N GLU A 179 -24.99 22.70 2.96
CA GLU A 179 -24.09 22.91 4.09
C GLU A 179 -22.68 22.39 3.78
N THR A 180 -22.57 21.22 3.11
CA THR A 180 -21.28 20.70 2.66
C THR A 180 -20.65 21.62 1.62
N SER A 181 -21.43 22.14 0.68
CA SER A 181 -20.94 23.09 -0.34
C SER A 181 -20.51 24.40 0.28
N ALA A 182 -21.27 24.96 1.23
CA ALA A 182 -20.91 26.16 1.98
C ALA A 182 -19.62 25.94 2.82
N ALA A 183 -19.49 24.78 3.47
CA ALA A 183 -18.29 24.41 4.22
C ALA A 183 -17.07 24.25 3.32
N LEU A 184 -17.22 23.74 2.10
CA LEU A 184 -16.13 23.68 1.12
C LEU A 184 -15.72 25.09 0.67
N LEU A 185 -16.68 25.95 0.37
CA LEU A 185 -16.43 27.33 -0.05
C LEU A 185 -15.69 28.11 1.06
N SER A 186 -16.11 27.97 2.32
CA SER A 186 -15.43 28.62 3.46
C SER A 186 -13.99 28.19 3.67
N LYS A 187 -13.61 26.99 3.17
CA LYS A 187 -12.23 26.48 3.22
C LYS A 187 -11.34 26.99 2.08
N HIS A 188 -11.89 27.70 1.11
CA HIS A 188 -11.16 28.28 -0.01
C HIS A 188 -11.40 29.81 -0.02
N PRO A 189 -10.64 30.57 0.78
CA PRO A 189 -10.80 32.01 0.86
C PRO A 189 -10.56 32.68 -0.50
N PRO A 190 -11.23 33.83 -0.76
CA PRO A 190 -10.94 34.66 -1.93
C PRO A 190 -9.51 35.18 -1.87
N GLY A 191 -8.88 35.30 -3.03
CA GLY A 191 -7.55 35.89 -3.16
C GLY A 191 -7.56 37.42 -2.92
N PRO A 192 -6.40 38.02 -2.74
CA PRO A 192 -6.28 39.46 -2.70
C PRO A 192 -6.74 40.06 -4.03
N SER A 193 -7.29 41.29 -3.99
CA SER A 193 -7.81 41.98 -5.17
C SER A 193 -6.74 42.29 -6.23
N THR A 194 -5.48 42.39 -5.83
CA THR A 194 -4.31 42.63 -6.69
C THR A 194 -3.16 41.77 -6.18
N PRO A 195 -2.97 40.58 -6.74
CA PRO A 195 -1.80 39.74 -6.39
C PRO A 195 -0.51 40.37 -6.92
N LEU A 196 0.49 40.48 -6.07
CA LEU A 196 1.83 41.00 -6.40
C LEU A 196 2.76 39.81 -6.69
N PHE A 197 2.70 39.29 -7.92
CA PHE A 197 3.61 38.26 -8.33
C PHE A 197 4.90 38.89 -8.88
N VAL A 198 6.04 38.33 -8.45
CA VAL A 198 7.36 38.74 -8.94
C VAL A 198 7.63 38.06 -10.27
N ASP A 199 8.13 38.80 -11.25
CA ASP A 199 8.45 38.28 -12.57
C ASP A 199 9.34 37.03 -12.52
N PRO A 200 9.15 36.06 -13.45
CA PRO A 200 9.98 34.89 -13.51
C PRO A 200 11.46 35.26 -13.72
N PRO A 201 12.41 34.43 -13.26
CA PRO A 201 13.82 34.63 -13.58
C PRO A 201 14.00 34.68 -15.13
N THR A 202 14.77 35.61 -15.60
CA THR A 202 15.05 35.79 -17.03
C THR A 202 15.92 34.65 -17.60
N ASP A 203 16.56 33.89 -16.73
CA ASP A 203 17.40 32.74 -17.11
C ASP A 203 16.63 31.41 -17.03
N SER A 204 16.24 30.90 -18.21
CA SER A 204 15.57 29.61 -18.36
C SER A 204 16.46 28.40 -17.98
N SER A 205 17.79 28.60 -17.86
CA SER A 205 18.75 27.57 -17.45
C SER A 205 18.56 27.13 -15.98
N ALA A 206 17.88 27.93 -15.18
CA ALA A 206 17.60 27.64 -13.78
C ALA A 206 16.46 26.63 -13.56
N CYS A 207 15.68 26.28 -14.62
CA CYS A 207 14.53 25.37 -14.46
C CYS A 207 14.93 23.91 -14.25
N LEU A 208 14.13 23.17 -13.47
CA LEU A 208 14.31 21.73 -13.32
C LEU A 208 14.10 21.02 -14.65
N HIS A 209 14.96 20.05 -14.95
CA HIS A 209 14.82 19.14 -16.08
C HIS A 209 14.74 17.69 -15.58
N ALA A 210 13.68 16.97 -15.93
CA ALA A 210 13.45 15.58 -15.57
C ALA A 210 14.01 14.62 -16.61
N SER A 211 14.70 13.57 -16.16
CA SER A 211 15.04 12.43 -17.01
C SER A 211 13.90 11.39 -17.02
N GLU A 212 13.90 10.48 -18.01
CA GLU A 212 12.95 9.35 -18.04
C GLU A 212 13.01 8.49 -16.77
N LYS A 213 14.20 8.38 -16.17
CA LYS A 213 14.38 7.66 -14.89
C LYS A 213 13.61 8.36 -13.76
N ASP A 214 13.70 9.67 -13.66
CA ASP A 214 13.00 10.44 -12.63
C ASP A 214 11.49 10.33 -12.77
N VAL A 215 10.97 10.44 -14.01
CA VAL A 215 9.56 10.27 -14.31
C VAL A 215 9.07 8.84 -13.99
N LYS A 216 9.84 7.82 -14.39
CA LYS A 216 9.51 6.41 -14.12
C LYS A 216 9.47 6.10 -12.62
N GLU A 217 10.43 6.60 -11.84
CA GLU A 217 10.49 6.41 -10.40
C GLU A 217 9.40 7.22 -9.67
N ALA A 218 9.11 8.45 -10.12
CA ALA A 218 8.00 9.25 -9.61
C ALA A 218 6.65 8.55 -9.88
N LEU A 219 6.47 8.00 -11.09
CA LEU A 219 5.27 7.24 -11.46
C LEU A 219 5.10 5.98 -10.60
N ALA A 220 6.17 5.23 -10.37
CA ALA A 220 6.17 4.05 -9.50
C ALA A 220 5.84 4.38 -8.03
N SER A 221 6.08 5.62 -7.58
CA SER A 221 5.81 6.09 -6.22
C SER A 221 4.32 6.36 -5.94
N PHE A 222 3.45 6.35 -6.94
CA PHE A 222 2.01 6.51 -6.69
C PHE A 222 1.43 5.31 -5.93
N PRO A 223 0.62 5.54 -4.88
CA PRO A 223 -0.12 4.47 -4.24
C PRO A 223 -1.03 3.73 -5.22
N LYS A 224 -1.11 2.41 -5.09
CA LYS A 224 -2.10 1.62 -5.86
C LYS A 224 -3.52 2.12 -5.56
N GLY A 225 -4.35 2.20 -6.59
CA GLY A 225 -5.71 2.72 -6.47
C GLY A 225 -5.79 4.24 -6.35
N SER A 226 -4.73 4.99 -6.66
CA SER A 226 -4.77 6.45 -6.74
C SER A 226 -5.82 6.91 -7.77
N ALA A 227 -6.66 7.86 -7.38
CA ALA A 227 -7.73 8.38 -8.23
C ALA A 227 -7.18 9.21 -9.39
N SER A 228 -7.96 9.32 -10.48
CA SER A 228 -7.73 10.24 -11.59
C SER A 228 -8.18 11.67 -11.28
N GLY A 229 -7.62 12.65 -11.97
CA GLY A 229 -8.12 14.01 -12.03
C GLY A 229 -9.41 14.13 -12.86
N LEU A 230 -9.74 15.33 -13.31
CA LEU A 230 -10.90 15.58 -14.21
C LEU A 230 -10.74 14.90 -15.57
N ASP A 231 -9.50 14.76 -16.03
CA ASP A 231 -9.09 14.10 -17.27
C ASP A 231 -9.33 12.58 -17.32
N GLY A 232 -9.72 11.96 -16.21
CA GLY A 232 -9.96 10.52 -16.11
C GLY A 232 -8.71 9.64 -16.17
N ILE A 233 -7.52 10.17 -16.48
CA ILE A 233 -6.26 9.41 -16.52
C ILE A 233 -5.78 9.13 -15.10
N SER A 234 -5.71 7.85 -14.74
CA SER A 234 -5.16 7.43 -13.43
C SER A 234 -3.66 7.12 -13.53
N PRO A 235 -2.90 7.23 -12.42
CA PRO A 235 -1.51 6.77 -12.39
C PRO A 235 -1.35 5.31 -12.82
N GLN A 236 -2.34 4.46 -12.55
CA GLN A 236 -2.31 3.05 -12.94
C GLN A 236 -2.34 2.86 -14.46
N HIS A 237 -3.03 3.73 -15.21
CA HIS A 237 -3.02 3.69 -16.68
C HIS A 237 -1.60 3.94 -17.21
N LEU A 238 -0.93 5.00 -16.72
CA LEU A 238 0.44 5.31 -17.14
C LEU A 238 1.43 4.21 -16.74
N ILE A 239 1.29 3.62 -15.56
CA ILE A 239 2.10 2.46 -15.11
C ILE A 239 1.88 1.24 -16.02
N ASP A 240 0.63 0.98 -16.44
CA ASP A 240 0.34 -0.13 -17.34
C ASP A 240 0.95 0.10 -18.72
N LEU A 241 0.92 1.33 -19.25
CA LEU A 241 1.45 1.71 -20.58
C LEU A 241 2.99 1.76 -20.61
N THR A 242 3.65 2.19 -19.55
CA THR A 242 5.12 2.25 -19.45
C THR A 242 5.73 0.95 -18.91
N SER A 243 4.93 -0.14 -18.78
CA SER A 243 5.40 -1.42 -18.28
C SER A 243 6.33 -2.11 -19.29
N TYR A 244 7.30 -2.88 -18.82
CA TYR A 244 8.26 -3.61 -19.66
C TYR A 244 7.56 -4.46 -20.76
N GLY A 245 6.43 -5.11 -20.41
CA GLY A 245 5.67 -5.93 -21.36
C GLY A 245 4.96 -5.14 -22.49
N THR A 246 5.07 -3.80 -22.51
CA THR A 246 4.56 -2.95 -23.61
C THR A 246 5.61 -2.77 -24.71
N GLY A 247 6.87 -3.15 -24.46
CA GLY A 247 7.94 -3.12 -25.44
C GLY A 247 8.32 -1.69 -25.86
N VAL A 248 8.63 -1.50 -27.16
CA VAL A 248 9.07 -0.20 -27.73
C VAL A 248 8.01 0.89 -27.50
N ALA A 249 6.72 0.61 -27.71
CA ALA A 249 5.64 1.56 -27.46
C ALA A 249 5.66 2.09 -26.01
N GLY A 250 6.04 1.24 -25.04
CA GLY A 250 6.16 1.63 -23.64
C GLY A 250 7.31 2.60 -23.38
N ASN A 251 8.42 2.48 -24.09
CA ASN A 251 9.53 3.42 -24.02
C ASN A 251 9.16 4.74 -24.69
N ASN A 252 8.57 4.69 -25.88
CA ASN A 252 8.16 5.89 -26.62
C ASN A 252 7.17 6.75 -25.80
N VAL A 253 6.15 6.14 -25.18
CA VAL A 253 5.21 6.87 -24.33
C VAL A 253 5.88 7.42 -23.06
N LEU A 254 6.90 6.74 -22.51
CA LEU A 254 7.68 7.28 -21.39
C LEU A 254 8.44 8.53 -21.79
N THR A 255 9.11 8.52 -22.96
CA THR A 255 9.78 9.69 -23.53
C THR A 255 8.80 10.84 -23.74
N SER A 256 7.64 10.58 -24.36
CA SER A 256 6.61 11.61 -24.58
C SER A 256 6.09 12.20 -23.26
N ILE A 257 5.82 11.35 -22.24
CA ILE A 257 5.42 11.82 -20.90
C ILE A 257 6.54 12.67 -20.29
N THR A 258 7.80 12.29 -20.45
CA THR A 258 8.93 13.07 -19.93
C THR A 258 9.01 14.46 -20.58
N ASN A 259 8.81 14.55 -21.89
CA ASN A 259 8.77 15.83 -22.60
C ASN A 259 7.59 16.71 -22.12
N LEU A 260 6.40 16.12 -21.91
CA LEU A 260 5.26 16.84 -21.36
C LEU A 260 5.54 17.36 -19.94
N ILE A 261 6.16 16.54 -19.08
CA ILE A 261 6.55 16.97 -17.73
C ILE A 261 7.57 18.11 -17.81
N ASN A 262 8.56 18.05 -18.70
CA ASN A 262 9.54 19.11 -18.87
C ASN A 262 8.88 20.41 -19.37
N LEU A 263 7.91 20.34 -20.29
CA LEU A 263 7.10 21.50 -20.70
C LEU A 263 6.39 22.12 -19.50
N MET A 264 5.80 21.30 -18.62
CA MET A 264 5.16 21.79 -17.40
C MET A 264 6.16 22.41 -16.42
N LEU A 265 7.36 21.82 -16.27
CA LEU A 265 8.41 22.34 -15.38
C LEU A 265 8.96 23.68 -15.85
N LEU A 266 9.00 23.92 -17.17
CA LEU A 266 9.34 25.22 -17.75
C LEU A 266 8.29 26.30 -17.48
N GLY A 267 7.06 25.89 -17.09
CA GLY A 267 5.93 26.81 -16.90
C GLY A 267 5.34 27.30 -18.23
N ASP A 268 5.50 26.52 -19.30
CA ASP A 268 5.10 26.87 -20.66
C ASP A 268 3.85 26.10 -21.14
N VAL A 269 2.92 25.80 -20.22
CA VAL A 269 1.63 25.22 -20.60
C VAL A 269 0.72 26.31 -21.15
N CYS A 270 0.01 26.03 -22.24
CA CYS A 270 -0.94 26.95 -22.84
C CYS A 270 -1.87 27.61 -21.81
N GLN A 271 -1.96 28.94 -21.84
CA GLN A 271 -2.70 29.74 -20.85
C GLN A 271 -4.17 29.33 -20.77
N ASP A 272 -4.82 29.03 -21.93
CA ASP A 272 -6.24 28.71 -22.02
C ASP A 272 -6.62 27.43 -21.29
N VAL A 273 -5.65 26.53 -21.03
CA VAL A 273 -5.88 25.27 -20.32
C VAL A 273 -5.30 25.26 -18.92
N SER A 274 -4.52 26.26 -18.53
CA SER A 274 -3.80 26.29 -17.26
C SER A 274 -4.75 26.14 -16.05
N ALA A 275 -5.88 26.84 -16.03
CA ALA A 275 -6.89 26.76 -14.99
C ALA A 275 -7.48 25.34 -14.85
N VAL A 276 -7.55 24.57 -15.93
CA VAL A 276 -8.10 23.20 -15.98
C VAL A 276 -7.07 22.17 -15.56
N ILE A 277 -5.85 22.20 -16.15
CA ILE A 277 -4.79 21.23 -15.88
C ILE A 277 -4.25 21.37 -14.44
N TYR A 278 -4.19 22.59 -13.93
CA TYR A 278 -3.82 22.91 -12.55
C TYR A 278 -5.02 22.94 -11.59
N GLY A 279 -6.23 22.77 -12.09
CA GLY A 279 -7.44 22.51 -11.32
C GLY A 279 -7.48 21.12 -10.69
N ALA A 280 -8.55 20.82 -9.96
CA ALA A 280 -8.69 19.53 -9.29
C ALA A 280 -10.16 19.12 -9.11
N ASN A 281 -10.36 17.81 -9.01
CA ASN A 281 -11.62 17.27 -8.48
C ASN A 281 -11.60 17.36 -6.96
N LEU A 282 -12.58 18.06 -6.35
CA LEU A 282 -12.66 18.28 -4.92
C LEU A 282 -13.54 17.22 -4.26
N ILE A 283 -13.03 16.57 -3.22
CA ILE A 283 -13.75 15.56 -2.43
C ILE A 283 -13.87 16.07 -1.00
N ALA A 284 -15.10 16.12 -0.49
CA ALA A 284 -15.39 16.46 0.89
C ALA A 284 -15.33 15.20 1.75
N LEU A 285 -14.42 15.16 2.74
CA LEU A 285 -14.36 14.09 3.75
C LEU A 285 -14.85 14.64 5.10
N THR A 286 -15.74 13.90 5.75
CA THR A 286 -16.20 14.22 7.09
C THR A 286 -15.10 13.91 8.11
N LYS A 287 -14.72 14.87 8.93
CA LYS A 287 -13.83 14.68 10.08
C LYS A 287 -14.58 14.03 11.26
N LYS A 288 -13.85 13.56 12.28
CA LYS A 288 -14.44 12.99 13.51
C LYS A 288 -15.23 14.00 14.33
N ASP A 289 -14.87 15.25 14.24
CA ASP A 289 -15.53 16.41 14.89
C ASP A 289 -16.73 16.95 14.09
N GLY A 290 -17.13 16.27 13.01
CA GLY A 290 -18.21 16.70 12.11
C GLY A 290 -17.78 17.73 11.06
N GLY A 291 -16.57 18.29 11.16
CA GLY A 291 -16.05 19.25 10.18
C GLY A 291 -15.73 18.62 8.82
N ILE A 292 -15.52 19.46 7.81
CA ILE A 292 -15.19 19.02 6.45
C ILE A 292 -13.69 19.19 6.18
N ARG A 293 -13.07 18.15 5.55
CA ARG A 293 -11.72 18.22 5.00
C ARG A 293 -11.81 18.21 3.47
N PRO A 294 -11.41 19.29 2.79
CA PRO A 294 -11.37 19.34 1.33
C PRO A 294 -10.13 18.58 0.83
N ILE A 295 -10.31 17.64 -0.09
CA ILE A 295 -9.21 16.94 -0.75
C ILE A 295 -9.26 17.21 -2.23
N ALA A 296 -8.27 17.94 -2.74
CA ALA A 296 -8.13 18.27 -4.14
C ALA A 296 -7.36 17.16 -4.88
N VAL A 297 -8.00 16.49 -5.81
CA VAL A 297 -7.39 15.44 -6.65
C VAL A 297 -7.10 16.03 -8.03
N GLY A 298 -5.91 16.58 -8.23
CA GLY A 298 -5.46 17.16 -9.49
C GLY A 298 -5.23 16.12 -10.60
N SER A 299 -5.00 16.61 -11.82
CA SER A 299 -4.59 15.80 -12.97
C SER A 299 -3.41 14.88 -12.60
N THR A 300 -3.36 13.69 -13.19
CA THR A 300 -2.24 12.77 -12.98
C THR A 300 -0.92 13.36 -13.46
N PHE A 301 -0.92 14.14 -14.55
CA PHE A 301 0.27 14.80 -15.07
C PHE A 301 0.79 15.88 -14.12
N ARG A 302 -0.10 16.74 -13.60
CA ARG A 302 0.25 17.73 -12.56
C ARG A 302 0.89 17.06 -11.34
N ARG A 303 0.24 16.01 -10.81
CA ARG A 303 0.75 15.29 -9.63
C ARG A 303 2.07 14.58 -9.92
N LEU A 304 2.28 14.12 -11.16
CA LEU A 304 3.53 13.50 -11.60
C LEU A 304 4.65 14.53 -11.65
N ALA A 305 4.41 15.71 -12.26
CA ALA A 305 5.36 16.84 -12.26
C ALA A 305 5.73 17.24 -10.84
N ALA A 306 4.73 17.43 -9.95
CA ALA A 306 4.95 17.74 -8.53
C ALA A 306 5.80 16.65 -7.82
N LYS A 307 5.59 15.36 -8.10
CA LYS A 307 6.41 14.28 -7.52
C LYS A 307 7.85 14.27 -8.05
N VAL A 308 8.05 14.62 -9.29
CA VAL A 308 9.40 14.81 -9.88
C VAL A 308 10.11 15.98 -9.17
N CYS A 309 9.43 17.12 -9.02
CA CYS A 309 9.96 18.26 -8.26
C CYS A 309 10.36 17.87 -6.83
N VAL A 310 9.47 17.23 -6.07
CA VAL A 310 9.76 16.73 -4.71
C VAL A 310 11.00 15.85 -4.69
N ARG A 311 11.15 14.98 -5.69
CA ARG A 311 12.28 14.07 -5.77
C ARG A 311 13.59 14.80 -6.01
N LEU A 312 13.62 15.72 -6.97
CA LEU A 312 14.82 16.44 -7.39
C LEU A 312 15.28 17.47 -6.36
N THR A 313 14.35 18.12 -5.65
CA THR A 313 14.67 19.18 -4.67
C THR A 313 14.70 18.72 -3.22
N ARG A 314 14.40 17.43 -2.94
CA ARG A 314 14.23 16.92 -1.58
C ARG A 314 15.40 17.25 -0.63
N HIS A 315 16.63 17.00 -1.07
CA HIS A 315 17.81 17.23 -0.20
C HIS A 315 18.04 18.70 0.08
N LYS A 316 17.86 19.59 -0.91
CA LYS A 316 17.97 21.04 -0.76
C LYS A 316 16.96 21.54 0.25
N LEU A 317 15.69 21.14 0.12
CA LEU A 317 14.62 21.52 1.03
C LEU A 317 14.79 20.93 2.43
N GLN A 318 15.26 19.69 2.55
CA GLN A 318 15.55 19.08 3.83
C GLN A 318 16.61 19.89 4.61
N ASN A 319 17.72 20.25 3.97
CA ASN A 319 18.78 21.03 4.59
C ASN A 319 18.31 22.43 5.03
N LEU A 320 17.38 23.02 4.29
CA LEU A 320 16.80 24.32 4.61
C LEU A 320 15.85 24.25 5.83
N PHE A 321 15.15 23.15 6.00
CA PHE A 321 14.10 22.98 7.00
C PHE A 321 14.63 22.47 8.34
N GLU A 322 15.60 21.57 8.32
CA GLU A 322 16.15 20.97 9.55
C GLU A 322 16.98 22.01 10.33
N PRO A 323 16.96 21.91 11.66
CA PRO A 323 16.27 20.95 12.52
C PRO A 323 14.87 21.41 12.97
N VAL A 324 14.40 22.59 12.55
CA VAL A 324 13.18 23.23 13.08
C VAL A 324 11.92 22.63 12.46
N GLN A 325 11.87 22.54 11.12
CA GLN A 325 10.75 21.93 10.40
C GLN A 325 11.11 20.50 9.98
N VAL A 326 10.54 19.51 10.67
CA VAL A 326 10.83 18.09 10.45
C VAL A 326 9.72 17.33 9.73
N GLY A 327 8.71 18.05 9.24
CA GLY A 327 7.54 17.47 8.58
C GLY A 327 7.74 17.10 7.11
N PHE A 328 8.80 17.63 6.46
CA PHE A 328 9.07 17.37 5.05
C PHE A 328 10.51 16.88 4.84
N GLY A 329 10.66 15.76 4.15
CA GLY A 329 11.99 15.24 3.75
C GLY A 329 12.75 14.53 4.85
N THR A 330 12.56 14.87 6.11
CA THR A 330 13.32 14.41 7.27
C THR A 330 12.97 12.97 7.66
N ARG A 331 13.97 12.11 7.66
CA ARG A 331 13.80 10.71 8.08
C ARG A 331 13.61 10.61 9.58
N GLY A 332 12.47 10.05 10.01
CA GLY A 332 12.18 9.91 11.45
C GLY A 332 11.74 11.21 12.13
N GLY A 333 11.39 12.25 11.36
CA GLY A 333 11.04 13.58 11.91
C GLY A 333 9.92 13.53 12.96
N CYS A 334 8.84 12.76 12.74
CA CYS A 334 7.79 12.56 13.75
C CYS A 334 8.33 11.96 15.06
N GLU A 335 9.18 10.93 14.95
CA GLU A 335 9.74 10.24 16.12
C GLU A 335 10.70 11.17 16.85
N ALA A 336 11.59 11.86 16.13
CA ALA A 336 12.52 12.82 16.70
C ALA A 336 11.82 13.97 17.43
N ALA A 337 10.76 14.54 16.83
CA ALA A 337 9.96 15.58 17.48
C ALA A 337 9.37 15.11 18.81
N VAL A 338 8.78 13.88 18.84
CA VAL A 338 8.22 13.32 20.08
C VAL A 338 9.32 13.07 21.13
N HIS A 339 10.44 12.44 20.73
CA HIS A 339 11.55 12.18 21.66
C HIS A 339 12.18 13.47 22.17
N ALA A 340 12.35 14.49 21.33
CA ALA A 340 12.87 15.81 21.74
C ALA A 340 11.95 16.48 22.75
N VAL A 341 10.62 16.51 22.49
CA VAL A 341 9.65 17.11 23.40
C VAL A 341 9.61 16.34 24.74
N ARG A 342 9.59 15.00 24.71
CA ARG A 342 9.65 14.18 25.95
C ARG A 342 10.93 14.44 26.74
N THR A 343 12.09 14.50 26.09
CA THR A 343 13.37 14.80 26.74
C THR A 343 13.35 16.21 27.34
N PHE A 344 12.81 17.17 26.60
CA PHE A 344 12.70 18.55 27.06
C PHE A 344 11.81 18.70 28.30
N THR A 345 10.64 18.01 28.34
CA THR A 345 9.71 18.03 29.48
C THR A 345 10.26 17.37 30.74
N HIS A 346 11.27 16.49 30.62
CA HIS A 346 11.98 15.91 31.77
C HIS A 346 13.20 16.73 32.22
N SER A 347 13.53 17.75 31.46
CA SER A 347 14.64 18.64 31.82
C SER A 347 14.16 19.80 32.70
N ASN A 348 15.06 20.35 33.55
CA ASN A 348 14.79 21.52 34.37
C ASN A 348 14.64 22.83 33.54
N MET A 349 14.71 22.76 32.22
CA MET A 349 14.59 23.90 31.30
C MET A 349 13.16 24.16 30.80
N CYS A 350 12.22 23.34 31.18
CA CYS A 350 10.82 23.40 30.73
C CYS A 350 9.94 24.07 31.79
N GLU A 351 9.72 25.38 31.67
CA GLU A 351 8.68 26.07 32.46
C GLU A 351 7.34 25.97 31.75
N VAL A 352 7.33 26.15 30.43
CA VAL A 352 6.13 26.13 29.59
C VAL A 352 6.37 25.30 28.33
N LEU A 353 5.36 24.51 27.99
CA LEU A 353 5.25 23.82 26.71
C LEU A 353 3.99 24.27 25.99
N LEU A 354 4.15 24.90 24.82
CA LEU A 354 3.07 25.44 24.00
C LEU A 354 2.96 24.65 22.70
N LYS A 355 1.77 24.12 22.44
CA LYS A 355 1.42 23.50 21.15
C LYS A 355 0.62 24.49 20.30
N LEU A 356 1.04 24.69 19.06
CA LEU A 356 0.42 25.57 18.08
C LEU A 356 -0.28 24.75 16.99
N ASP A 357 -1.49 25.17 16.60
CA ASP A 357 -2.27 24.62 15.47
C ASP A 357 -2.68 25.80 14.59
N VAL A 358 -2.65 25.61 13.26
CA VAL A 358 -3.00 26.67 12.31
C VAL A 358 -4.32 26.35 11.64
N LYS A 359 -5.26 27.28 11.63
CA LYS A 359 -6.58 27.11 11.00
C LYS A 359 -6.43 27.07 9.48
N ASN A 360 -6.93 25.97 8.84
CA ASN A 360 -6.98 25.82 7.38
C ASN A 360 -5.67 26.14 6.65
N ALA A 361 -4.53 25.86 7.30
CA ALA A 361 -3.19 26.31 6.95
C ALA A 361 -2.85 26.29 5.45
N PHE A 362 -3.00 25.10 4.83
CA PHE A 362 -2.63 24.89 3.43
C PHE A 362 -3.42 25.75 2.44
N ASN A 363 -4.69 26.02 2.70
CA ASN A 363 -5.54 26.78 1.78
C ASN A 363 -5.54 28.29 2.05
N SER A 364 -4.92 28.76 3.17
CA SER A 364 -5.04 30.16 3.60
C SER A 364 -3.79 30.99 3.38
N VAL A 365 -2.60 30.37 3.29
CA VAL A 365 -1.34 31.10 3.12
C VAL A 365 -1.33 31.93 1.83
N ASN A 366 -0.83 33.18 1.91
CA ASN A 366 -0.75 34.07 0.76
C ASN A 366 0.17 33.52 -0.33
N ARG A 367 -0.28 33.55 -1.58
CA ARG A 367 0.49 33.04 -2.72
C ARG A 367 1.72 33.87 -3.06
N ASP A 368 1.65 35.19 -2.82
CA ASP A 368 2.78 36.09 -2.98
C ASP A 368 3.93 35.69 -2.06
N THR A 369 3.65 35.45 -0.79
CA THR A 369 4.64 34.91 0.17
C THR A 369 5.20 33.57 -0.31
N LEU A 370 4.34 32.65 -0.73
CA LEU A 370 4.72 31.36 -1.26
C LEU A 370 5.72 31.47 -2.42
N LEU A 371 5.39 32.26 -3.43
CA LEU A 371 6.19 32.42 -4.64
C LEU A 371 7.49 33.16 -4.37
N ASN A 372 7.49 34.18 -3.48
CA ASN A 372 8.69 34.90 -3.08
C ASN A 372 9.68 33.99 -2.35
N GLU A 373 9.22 33.18 -1.38
CA GLU A 373 10.09 32.22 -0.67
C GLU A 373 10.64 31.14 -1.63
N ILE A 374 9.84 30.70 -2.61
CA ILE A 374 10.29 29.76 -3.64
C ILE A 374 11.37 30.41 -4.52
N LYS A 375 11.16 31.65 -4.99
CA LYS A 375 12.12 32.38 -5.80
C LYS A 375 13.45 32.54 -5.07
N LEU A 376 13.39 32.83 -3.76
CA LEU A 376 14.57 33.04 -2.94
C LEU A 376 15.34 31.75 -2.67
N HIS A 377 14.67 30.66 -2.33
CA HIS A 377 15.31 29.46 -1.81
C HIS A 377 15.42 28.32 -2.82
N VAL A 378 14.47 28.20 -3.76
CA VAL A 378 14.37 27.10 -4.74
C VAL A 378 13.90 27.65 -6.10
N PRO A 379 14.67 28.61 -6.70
CA PRO A 379 14.28 29.31 -7.92
C PRO A 379 13.98 28.34 -9.08
N GLU A 380 14.59 27.15 -9.07
CA GLU A 380 14.37 26.11 -10.08
C GLU A 380 12.93 25.57 -10.10
N LEU A 381 12.12 25.80 -9.07
CA LEU A 381 10.70 25.46 -9.02
C LEU A 381 9.78 26.61 -9.45
N TYR A 382 10.32 27.82 -9.56
CA TYR A 382 9.51 29.04 -9.63
C TYR A 382 8.57 29.05 -10.82
N ASN A 383 9.07 28.80 -12.04
CA ASN A 383 8.26 28.88 -13.27
C ASN A 383 7.08 27.90 -13.23
N PHE A 384 7.31 26.64 -12.81
CA PHE A 384 6.25 25.65 -12.66
C PHE A 384 5.20 26.09 -11.63
N LEU A 385 5.64 26.57 -10.48
CA LEU A 385 4.74 26.95 -9.40
C LEU A 385 4.03 28.30 -9.68
N LEU A 386 4.70 29.23 -10.35
CA LEU A 386 4.07 30.45 -10.84
C LEU A 386 2.88 30.09 -11.74
N GLN A 387 3.08 29.23 -12.73
CA GLN A 387 1.99 28.81 -13.62
C GLN A 387 0.89 28.04 -12.89
N CYS A 388 1.20 27.28 -11.83
CA CYS A 388 0.21 26.58 -11.01
C CYS A 388 -0.67 27.52 -10.18
N TYR A 389 -0.14 28.68 -9.74
CA TYR A 389 -0.74 29.50 -8.69
C TYR A 389 -0.97 30.96 -9.07
N HIS A 390 -0.47 31.43 -10.23
CA HIS A 390 -0.66 32.78 -10.70
C HIS A 390 -2.14 33.13 -10.88
N THR A 391 -2.89 32.27 -11.55
CA THR A 391 -4.34 32.43 -11.71
C THR A 391 -5.09 31.48 -10.76
N PRO A 392 -6.29 31.89 -10.27
CA PRO A 392 -7.13 30.97 -9.52
C PRO A 392 -7.44 29.73 -10.34
N SER A 393 -7.07 28.56 -9.81
CA SER A 393 -7.37 27.28 -10.46
C SER A 393 -8.76 26.79 -10.02
N LYS A 394 -9.46 26.09 -10.91
CA LYS A 394 -10.82 25.62 -10.67
C LYS A 394 -10.84 24.29 -9.90
N LEU A 395 -11.52 24.27 -8.76
CA LEU A 395 -11.84 23.06 -8.00
C LEU A 395 -13.28 22.66 -8.28
N VAL A 396 -13.49 21.44 -8.70
CA VAL A 396 -14.82 20.95 -9.05
C VAL A 396 -15.32 19.97 -8.01
N HIS A 397 -16.40 20.34 -7.32
CA HIS A 397 -17.16 19.43 -6.46
C HIS A 397 -18.47 19.07 -7.15
N LYS A 398 -18.54 17.90 -7.76
CA LYS A 398 -19.65 17.46 -8.63
C LYS A 398 -19.85 18.40 -9.81
N TYR A 399 -20.85 19.30 -9.74
CA TYR A 399 -21.13 20.29 -10.77
C TYR A 399 -20.84 21.74 -10.32
N ASN A 400 -20.45 21.92 -9.05
CA ASN A 400 -20.12 23.22 -8.49
C ASN A 400 -18.63 23.50 -8.64
N GLU A 401 -18.30 24.70 -9.10
CA GLU A 401 -16.94 25.19 -9.22
C GLU A 401 -16.61 26.11 -8.06
N ILE A 402 -15.42 25.94 -7.48
CA ILE A 402 -14.86 26.76 -6.42
C ILE A 402 -13.48 27.22 -6.87
N ASP A 403 -13.21 28.52 -6.72
CA ASP A 403 -11.90 29.08 -7.02
C ASP A 403 -10.89 28.75 -5.91
N SER A 404 -9.75 28.21 -6.32
CA SER A 404 -8.57 28.11 -5.47
C SER A 404 -7.68 29.31 -5.71
N ALA A 405 -7.93 30.38 -4.94
CA ALA A 405 -7.28 31.68 -5.12
C ALA A 405 -6.15 31.95 -4.12
N THR A 406 -6.16 31.26 -2.97
CA THR A 406 -5.14 31.35 -1.92
C THR A 406 -4.53 29.98 -1.63
N GLY A 407 -3.40 29.97 -0.97
CA GLY A 407 -2.73 28.78 -0.48
C GLY A 407 -2.30 27.78 -1.55
N CYS A 408 -1.94 26.58 -1.09
CA CYS A 408 -1.63 25.43 -1.91
C CYS A 408 -2.71 24.36 -1.78
N GLN A 409 -2.98 23.63 -2.85
CA GLN A 409 -4.06 22.63 -2.87
C GLN A 409 -3.78 21.45 -1.93
N GLN A 410 -4.71 21.15 -1.03
CA GLN A 410 -4.63 20.01 -0.12
C GLN A 410 -4.79 18.69 -0.91
N GLY A 411 -3.67 18.05 -1.23
CA GLY A 411 -3.60 16.85 -2.07
C GLY A 411 -2.51 16.94 -3.16
N ASP A 412 -1.93 18.13 -3.34
CA ASP A 412 -0.74 18.32 -4.18
C ASP A 412 0.49 17.69 -3.48
N PRO A 413 1.30 16.84 -4.16
CA PRO A 413 2.53 16.30 -3.60
C PRO A 413 3.57 17.34 -3.15
N LEU A 414 3.61 18.53 -3.78
CA LEU A 414 4.46 19.65 -3.39
C LEU A 414 3.88 20.48 -2.23
N GLY A 415 2.59 20.39 -1.96
CA GLY A 415 1.91 21.17 -0.93
C GLY A 415 2.66 21.27 0.39
N PRO A 416 3.09 20.13 1.00
CA PRO A 416 3.86 20.15 2.24
C PRO A 416 5.18 20.94 2.15
N ALA A 417 5.89 20.85 1.03
CA ALA A 417 7.17 21.55 0.84
C ALA A 417 6.99 23.07 0.72
N ILE A 418 6.06 23.50 -0.14
CA ILE A 418 5.85 24.92 -0.38
C ILE A 418 5.20 25.62 0.81
N PHE A 419 4.32 24.93 1.54
CA PHE A 419 3.81 25.45 2.82
C PHE A 419 4.92 25.61 3.86
N SER A 420 5.79 24.59 4.02
CA SER A 420 6.94 24.67 4.93
C SER A 420 7.89 25.80 4.56
N LEU A 421 8.10 26.08 3.26
CA LEU A 421 8.88 27.23 2.80
C LEU A 421 8.26 28.56 3.23
N ALA A 422 6.95 28.71 3.06
CA ALA A 422 6.25 29.97 3.39
C ALA A 422 6.38 30.38 4.86
N ILE A 423 6.51 29.43 5.77
CA ILE A 423 6.65 29.71 7.20
C ILE A 423 8.11 29.63 7.68
N ASN A 424 9.04 29.22 6.81
CA ASN A 424 10.42 28.86 7.19
C ASN A 424 11.17 30.00 7.88
N SER A 425 11.17 31.18 7.26
CA SER A 425 11.86 32.37 7.82
C SER A 425 11.28 32.78 9.17
N ILE A 426 9.96 32.67 9.37
CA ILE A 426 9.27 33.01 10.60
C ILE A 426 9.67 32.07 11.73
N ILE A 427 9.58 30.75 11.47
CA ILE A 427 9.81 29.74 12.52
C ILE A 427 11.28 29.61 12.92
N HIS A 428 12.22 29.88 12.01
CA HIS A 428 13.66 29.91 12.33
C HIS A 428 14.06 31.12 13.13
N GLY A 429 13.30 32.20 13.06
CA GLY A 429 13.54 33.44 13.82
C GLY A 429 13.06 33.42 15.28
N LEU A 430 12.57 32.26 15.79
CA LEU A 430 12.08 32.15 17.17
C LEU A 430 13.21 31.82 18.16
N ASN A 431 13.04 32.33 19.40
CA ASN A 431 14.05 32.25 20.45
C ASN A 431 13.81 31.15 21.48
N SER A 432 12.64 30.52 21.46
CA SER A 432 12.29 29.40 22.36
C SER A 432 13.37 28.32 22.34
N LYS A 433 13.71 27.78 23.49
CA LYS A 433 14.76 26.75 23.64
C LYS A 433 14.38 25.50 22.85
N LEU A 434 13.13 25.04 22.99
CA LEU A 434 12.53 24.04 22.14
C LEU A 434 11.69 24.74 21.07
N ASN A 435 12.01 24.49 19.80
CA ASN A 435 11.28 25.02 18.65
C ASN A 435 11.28 23.93 17.58
N VAL A 436 10.16 23.20 17.45
CA VAL A 436 10.00 22.09 16.49
C VAL A 436 8.64 22.14 15.81
N TRP A 437 8.66 21.98 14.49
CA TRP A 437 7.49 22.04 13.63
C TRP A 437 7.34 20.78 12.79
N TYR A 438 6.11 20.33 12.64
CA TYR A 438 5.74 19.27 11.72
C TYR A 438 4.63 19.78 10.80
N LEU A 439 4.99 20.34 9.65
CA LEU A 439 4.14 21.09 8.76
C LEU A 439 3.49 22.28 9.50
N ASP A 440 2.18 22.23 9.68
CA ASP A 440 1.35 23.24 10.37
C ASP A 440 1.27 23.05 11.90
N ASP A 441 1.71 21.90 12.42
CA ASP A 441 1.76 21.64 13.87
C ASP A 441 3.10 22.15 14.47
N GLY A 442 3.07 23.20 15.29
CA GLY A 442 4.22 23.77 16.00
C GLY A 442 4.25 23.38 17.48
N THR A 443 5.45 23.26 18.05
CA THR A 443 5.65 23.07 19.49
C THR A 443 6.83 23.92 19.95
N LEU A 444 6.56 24.80 20.92
CA LEU A 444 7.54 25.67 21.55
C LEU A 444 7.68 25.32 23.03
N GLY A 445 8.88 25.48 23.58
CA GLY A 445 9.11 25.27 25.01
C GLY A 445 10.30 26.11 25.51
N GLY A 446 10.27 26.44 26.80
CA GLY A 446 11.31 27.24 27.44
C GLY A 446 10.78 27.97 28.65
N ASP A 447 11.41 29.11 28.96
CA ASP A 447 10.90 30.03 29.95
C ASP A 447 9.66 30.77 29.46
N PHE A 448 8.78 31.14 30.38
CA PHE A 448 7.49 31.74 30.06
C PHE A 448 7.61 33.03 29.23
N LYS A 449 8.57 33.89 29.54
CA LYS A 449 8.70 35.22 28.88
C LYS A 449 9.10 35.06 27.42
N THR A 450 10.05 34.20 27.13
CA THR A 450 10.54 33.91 25.77
C THR A 450 9.46 33.27 24.94
N VAL A 451 8.78 32.23 25.46
CA VAL A 451 7.71 31.53 24.74
C VAL A 451 6.51 32.43 24.45
N LEU A 452 6.15 33.32 25.41
CA LEU A 452 5.06 34.29 25.20
C LEU A 452 5.43 35.33 24.13
N LYS A 453 6.66 35.82 24.11
CA LYS A 453 7.15 36.74 23.09
C LYS A 453 7.09 36.10 21.71
N ASP A 454 7.62 34.87 21.57
CA ASP A 454 7.59 34.13 20.33
C ASP A 454 6.14 33.86 19.85
N LEU A 455 5.20 33.55 20.76
CA LEU A 455 3.77 33.40 20.44
C LEU A 455 3.18 34.68 19.83
N ILE A 456 3.48 35.85 20.43
CA ILE A 456 3.02 37.15 19.93
C ILE A 456 3.63 37.42 18.55
N ASP A 457 4.92 37.15 18.37
CA ASP A 457 5.62 37.32 17.09
C ASP A 457 5.03 36.43 16.00
N ILE A 458 4.80 35.14 16.30
CA ILE A 458 4.16 34.20 15.36
C ILE A 458 2.78 34.69 14.99
N LYS A 459 1.94 35.04 15.97
CA LYS A 459 0.58 35.54 15.73
C LYS A 459 0.56 36.69 14.71
N ASN A 460 1.44 37.65 14.91
CA ASN A 460 1.53 38.84 14.04
C ASN A 460 2.06 38.48 12.66
N LYS A 461 3.19 37.77 12.59
CA LYS A 461 3.82 37.37 11.32
C LYS A 461 2.94 36.40 10.51
N PHE A 462 2.26 35.46 11.17
CA PHE A 462 1.33 34.54 10.50
C PHE A 462 0.12 35.30 9.94
N SER A 463 -0.43 36.25 10.68
CA SER A 463 -1.52 37.11 10.18
C SER A 463 -1.13 37.83 8.91
N ASN A 464 0.11 38.36 8.81
CA ASN A 464 0.59 39.07 7.62
C ASN A 464 0.68 38.16 6.38
N ILE A 465 0.87 36.87 6.56
CA ILE A 465 0.93 35.88 5.45
C ILE A 465 -0.39 35.12 5.26
N GLY A 466 -1.50 35.59 5.87
CA GLY A 466 -2.84 35.00 5.72
C GLY A 466 -3.10 33.75 6.59
N LEU A 467 -2.29 33.51 7.63
CA LEU A 467 -2.45 32.38 8.55
C LEU A 467 -3.02 32.83 9.90
N GLU A 468 -3.90 32.01 10.47
CA GLU A 468 -4.53 32.24 11.78
C GLU A 468 -4.25 31.08 12.72
N LEU A 469 -3.80 31.37 13.98
CA LEU A 469 -3.63 30.38 15.02
C LEU A 469 -4.98 29.89 15.56
N ASN A 470 -5.04 28.62 15.88
CA ASN A 470 -6.21 27.97 16.47
C ASN A 470 -5.98 27.76 17.96
N PHE A 471 -6.64 28.54 18.81
CA PHE A 471 -6.53 28.47 20.27
C PHE A 471 -7.52 27.48 20.92
N ASP A 472 -8.40 26.83 20.14
CA ASP A 472 -9.47 25.99 20.67
C ASP A 472 -9.03 24.54 20.94
N LYS A 473 -7.77 24.21 20.68
CA LYS A 473 -7.27 22.82 20.79
C LYS A 473 -6.22 22.67 21.91
N TYR A 474 -6.61 21.99 22.97
CA TYR A 474 -5.68 21.47 23.98
C TYR A 474 -5.41 19.99 23.75
N SER A 475 -4.17 19.54 23.84
CA SER A 475 -3.86 18.13 23.64
C SER A 475 -2.58 17.71 24.38
N LEU A 476 -2.69 16.65 25.17
CA LEU A 476 -1.56 15.93 25.77
C LEU A 476 -0.80 15.05 24.78
N TYR A 477 -1.16 15.14 23.50
CA TYR A 477 -0.58 14.32 22.43
C TYR A 477 0.13 15.20 21.42
N LEU A 478 1.32 14.78 21.03
CA LEU A 478 2.08 15.36 19.92
C LEU A 478 2.09 14.36 18.75
N LEU A 479 1.65 14.80 17.59
CA LEU A 479 1.58 13.97 16.37
C LEU A 479 0.89 12.61 16.59
N GLY A 480 -0.08 12.56 17.51
CA GLY A 480 -0.81 11.34 17.88
C GLY A 480 -0.12 10.44 18.91
N SER A 481 1.06 10.83 19.42
CA SER A 481 1.78 10.15 20.49
C SER A 481 1.61 10.92 21.83
N PRO A 482 1.33 10.25 22.97
CA PRO A 482 1.30 10.92 24.25
C PRO A 482 2.71 11.44 24.62
N ILE A 483 2.76 12.65 25.17
CA ILE A 483 3.99 13.26 25.66
C ILE A 483 4.30 12.74 27.07
N PHE A 484 3.29 12.61 27.91
CA PHE A 484 3.39 12.19 29.30
C PHE A 484 3.00 10.72 29.46
N ASP A 485 3.65 10.02 30.38
CA ASP A 485 3.47 8.58 30.62
C ASP A 485 2.05 8.27 31.15
N GLU A 486 1.44 9.18 31.90
CA GLU A 486 0.08 9.05 32.45
C GLU A 486 -1.00 8.91 31.36
N ALA A 487 -0.76 9.39 30.16
CA ALA A 487 -1.68 9.27 29.05
C ALA A 487 -1.60 7.91 28.31
N ILE A 488 -0.56 7.11 28.58
CA ILE A 488 -0.33 5.82 27.90
C ILE A 488 -1.43 4.79 28.22
N PRO A 489 -1.88 4.60 29.49
CA PRO A 489 -2.96 3.66 29.80
C PRO A 489 -4.25 3.95 29.03
N SER A 490 -4.67 5.21 28.96
CA SER A 490 -5.87 5.63 28.19
C SER A 490 -5.72 5.34 26.70
N LEU A 491 -4.51 5.55 26.14
CA LEU A 491 -4.21 5.23 24.74
C LEU A 491 -4.34 3.73 24.45
N LEU A 492 -3.79 2.87 25.34
CA LEU A 492 -3.83 1.41 25.19
C LEU A 492 -5.27 0.89 25.32
N SER A 493 -6.05 1.36 26.29
CA SER A 493 -7.48 1.00 26.42
C SER A 493 -8.30 1.37 25.19
N LYS A 494 -8.11 2.57 24.64
CA LYS A 494 -8.73 2.99 23.36
C LYS A 494 -8.28 2.13 22.18
N SER A 495 -7.06 1.62 22.22
CA SER A 495 -6.52 0.75 21.16
C SER A 495 -7.13 -0.64 21.22
N ILE A 496 -7.36 -1.20 22.42
CA ILE A 496 -8.06 -2.48 22.63
C ILE A 496 -9.46 -2.42 21.99
N SER A 497 -10.26 -1.41 22.36
CA SER A 497 -11.62 -1.24 21.79
C SER A 497 -11.59 -1.19 20.26
N LYS A 498 -10.69 -0.39 19.66
CA LYS A 498 -10.57 -0.30 18.21
C LYS A 498 -10.13 -1.62 17.56
N PHE A 499 -9.20 -2.35 18.16
CA PHE A 499 -8.74 -3.63 17.61
C PHE A 499 -9.81 -4.71 17.73
N THR A 500 -10.66 -4.69 18.75
CA THR A 500 -11.82 -5.55 18.84
C THR A 500 -12.77 -5.30 17.66
N ASP A 501 -13.19 -4.05 17.45
CA ASP A 501 -14.07 -3.68 16.34
C ASP A 501 -13.48 -4.05 14.97
N TYR A 502 -12.19 -3.79 14.78
CA TYR A 502 -11.51 -4.06 13.50
C TYR A 502 -11.37 -5.55 13.24
N SER A 503 -11.03 -6.33 14.27
CA SER A 503 -10.86 -7.77 14.14
C SER A 503 -12.20 -8.49 13.95
N ASP A 504 -13.31 -7.98 14.51
CA ASP A 504 -14.66 -8.48 14.24
C ASP A 504 -15.09 -8.28 12.78
N ARG A 505 -14.66 -7.18 12.17
CA ARG A 505 -14.88 -6.98 10.73
C ARG A 505 -14.07 -7.95 9.87
N LEU A 506 -12.89 -8.39 10.33
CA LEU A 506 -12.05 -9.36 9.61
C LEU A 506 -12.65 -10.77 9.59
N THR A 507 -13.48 -11.15 10.56
CA THR A 507 -14.17 -12.47 10.54
C THR A 507 -15.18 -12.60 9.39
N LYS A 508 -15.55 -11.48 8.75
CA LYS A 508 -16.49 -11.43 7.62
C LYS A 508 -15.84 -11.61 6.24
N ILE A 509 -14.53 -11.74 6.18
CA ILE A 509 -13.78 -11.98 4.93
C ILE A 509 -13.08 -13.34 5.01
N SER A 510 -12.56 -13.82 3.88
CA SER A 510 -11.86 -15.12 3.84
C SER A 510 -10.67 -15.17 4.79
N SER A 511 -10.44 -16.34 5.41
CA SER A 511 -9.38 -16.53 6.42
C SER A 511 -7.99 -16.13 5.90
N HIS A 512 -7.69 -16.41 4.62
CA HIS A 512 -6.41 -16.04 4.03
C HIS A 512 -6.24 -14.52 3.88
N SER A 513 -7.30 -13.83 3.41
CA SER A 513 -7.32 -12.37 3.34
C SER A 513 -7.22 -11.74 4.73
N ALA A 514 -7.95 -12.28 5.72
CA ALA A 514 -7.93 -11.82 7.10
C ALA A 514 -6.54 -11.97 7.74
N LEU A 515 -5.92 -13.14 7.60
CA LEU A 515 -4.55 -13.40 8.09
C LEU A 515 -3.54 -12.44 7.46
N PHE A 516 -3.66 -12.19 6.15
CA PHE A 516 -2.79 -11.26 5.43
C PHE A 516 -2.96 -9.81 5.94
N VAL A 517 -4.21 -9.37 6.17
CA VAL A 517 -4.49 -8.03 6.72
C VAL A 517 -4.00 -7.90 8.16
N ILE A 518 -4.19 -8.91 9.02
CA ILE A 518 -3.65 -8.89 10.40
C ILE A 518 -2.14 -8.67 10.37
N LYS A 519 -1.45 -9.44 9.55
CA LYS A 519 0.01 -9.42 9.48
C LYS A 519 0.58 -8.10 8.94
N PHE A 520 -0.02 -7.52 7.90
CA PHE A 520 0.55 -6.38 7.19
C PHE A 520 -0.12 -5.03 7.47
N CYS A 521 -1.31 -5.02 8.11
CA CYS A 521 -2.11 -3.80 8.22
C CYS A 521 -2.71 -3.55 9.59
N LEU A 522 -2.80 -4.56 10.48
CA LEU A 522 -3.47 -4.43 11.78
C LEU A 522 -2.51 -4.78 12.92
N PHE A 523 -2.90 -4.53 14.17
CA PHE A 523 -2.09 -4.73 15.38
C PHE A 523 -0.69 -4.07 15.29
N ILE A 524 0.38 -4.84 15.16
CA ILE A 524 1.74 -4.28 15.12
C ILE A 524 1.91 -3.19 14.06
N PRO A 525 1.51 -3.36 12.78
CA PRO A 525 1.66 -2.28 11.81
C PRO A 525 0.96 -0.96 12.19
N LYS A 526 -0.17 -1.04 12.90
CA LYS A 526 -0.87 0.17 13.39
C LYS A 526 -0.26 0.76 14.66
N LEU A 527 0.37 -0.07 15.50
CA LEU A 527 0.99 0.37 16.74
C LEU A 527 2.46 0.74 16.59
N THR A 528 3.13 0.35 15.52
CA THR A 528 4.58 0.51 15.36
C THR A 528 5.06 1.93 15.68
N TYR A 529 4.36 2.95 15.18
CA TYR A 529 4.69 4.35 15.48
C TYR A 529 4.63 4.65 16.99
N LEU A 530 3.57 4.22 17.65
CA LEU A 530 3.41 4.42 19.10
C LEU A 530 4.45 3.63 19.91
N LEU A 531 4.72 2.37 19.49
CA LEU A 531 5.76 1.56 20.13
C LEU A 531 7.17 2.18 19.98
N ARG A 532 7.39 2.95 18.93
CA ARG A 532 8.66 3.65 18.68
C ARG A 532 8.76 4.97 19.44
N CYS A 533 7.64 5.68 19.65
CA CYS A 533 7.60 7.01 20.29
C CYS A 533 7.33 6.98 21.79
N CYS A 534 6.65 5.95 22.31
CA CYS A 534 6.23 5.89 23.71
C CYS A 534 6.86 4.69 24.42
N PRO A 535 7.18 4.80 25.72
CA PRO A 535 7.73 3.71 26.52
C PRO A 535 6.64 2.70 26.93
N ILE A 536 5.89 2.17 25.95
CA ILE A 536 4.82 1.19 26.16
C ILE A 536 5.33 -0.09 26.83
N TRP A 537 6.60 -0.40 26.63
CA TRP A 537 7.27 -1.55 27.26
C TRP A 537 7.23 -1.50 28.81
N LYS A 538 7.04 -0.33 29.42
CA LYS A 538 6.86 -0.15 30.87
C LYS A 538 5.51 -0.71 31.39
N TYR A 539 4.55 -1.01 30.50
CA TYR A 539 3.18 -1.39 30.85
C TYR A 539 2.81 -2.80 30.35
N PRO A 540 3.53 -3.87 30.76
CA PRO A 540 3.31 -5.22 30.25
C PRO A 540 1.89 -5.73 30.55
N THR A 541 1.31 -5.40 31.71
CA THR A 541 -0.04 -5.76 32.10
C THR A 541 -1.13 -5.17 31.22
N LEU A 542 -0.92 -3.99 30.66
CA LEU A 542 -1.84 -3.34 29.71
C LEU A 542 -1.65 -3.83 28.27
N VAL A 543 -0.51 -4.40 27.96
CA VAL A 543 -0.19 -4.95 26.64
C VAL A 543 -0.72 -6.37 26.48
N GLN A 544 -0.69 -7.19 27.54
CA GLN A 544 -1.16 -8.59 27.53
C GLN A 544 -2.58 -8.77 26.98
N PRO A 545 -3.58 -7.95 27.33
CA PRO A 545 -4.94 -8.07 26.75
C PRO A 545 -4.96 -7.91 25.23
N ILE A 546 -4.08 -7.08 24.67
CA ILE A 546 -3.99 -6.90 23.19
C ILE A 546 -3.38 -8.14 22.55
N ASP A 547 -2.32 -8.71 23.14
CA ASP A 547 -1.70 -9.95 22.66
C ASP A 547 -2.66 -11.13 22.76
N GLN A 548 -3.48 -11.20 23.82
CA GLN A 548 -4.51 -12.22 23.99
C GLN A 548 -5.66 -12.04 22.98
N LEU A 549 -6.10 -10.81 22.74
CA LEU A 549 -7.09 -10.50 21.70
C LEU A 549 -6.57 -10.96 20.33
N LEU A 550 -5.30 -10.71 20.02
CA LEU A 550 -4.66 -11.14 18.79
C LEU A 550 -4.67 -12.66 18.65
N LYS A 551 -4.29 -13.41 19.71
CA LYS A 551 -4.34 -14.89 19.77
C LYS A 551 -5.74 -15.39 19.47
N ASN A 552 -6.74 -14.92 20.25
CA ASN A 552 -8.12 -15.37 20.14
C ASN A 552 -8.72 -15.12 18.74
N LYS A 553 -8.41 -13.96 18.14
CA LYS A 553 -8.91 -13.64 16.79
C LYS A 553 -8.26 -14.46 15.68
N ILE A 554 -6.99 -14.80 15.82
CA ILE A 554 -6.31 -15.68 14.87
C ILE A 554 -6.83 -17.09 14.98
N GLU A 555 -7.03 -17.61 16.21
CA GLU A 555 -7.65 -18.92 16.46
C GLU A 555 -9.04 -19.02 15.82
N LEU A 556 -9.85 -17.98 15.99
CA LEU A 556 -11.19 -17.89 15.38
C LEU A 556 -11.12 -17.87 13.84
N ILE A 557 -10.27 -17.01 13.24
CA ILE A 557 -10.16 -16.84 11.79
C ILE A 557 -9.64 -18.13 11.12
N LEU A 558 -8.70 -18.81 11.77
CA LEU A 558 -8.08 -20.03 11.23
C LEU A 558 -8.81 -21.29 11.62
N ASN A 559 -9.75 -21.21 12.57
CA ASN A 559 -10.39 -22.34 13.22
C ASN A 559 -9.37 -23.36 13.80
N ILE A 560 -8.37 -22.86 14.52
CA ILE A 560 -7.28 -23.60 15.16
C ILE A 560 -7.19 -23.18 16.62
N SER A 561 -6.87 -24.11 17.50
CA SER A 561 -6.46 -23.83 18.88
C SER A 561 -4.95 -23.90 19.00
N PHE A 562 -4.32 -22.89 19.58
CA PHE A 562 -2.87 -22.89 19.81
C PHE A 562 -2.56 -23.21 21.28
N GLY A 563 -1.87 -24.32 21.51
CA GLY A 563 -1.13 -24.51 22.76
C GLY A 563 -0.05 -23.43 22.94
N GLU A 564 0.51 -23.33 24.14
CA GLU A 564 1.48 -22.26 24.45
C GLU A 564 2.76 -22.28 23.56
N GLU A 565 3.30 -23.48 23.29
CA GLU A 565 4.45 -23.63 22.40
C GLU A 565 4.12 -23.25 20.96
N ALA A 566 2.98 -23.73 20.45
CA ALA A 566 2.50 -23.40 19.11
C ALA A 566 2.23 -21.90 18.94
N TRP A 567 1.65 -21.25 19.95
CA TRP A 567 1.44 -19.80 19.95
C TRP A 567 2.77 -19.02 20.05
N THR A 568 3.69 -19.48 20.88
CA THR A 568 5.03 -18.88 20.97
C THR A 568 5.74 -18.96 19.62
N GLN A 569 5.72 -20.11 18.96
CA GLN A 569 6.26 -20.26 17.62
C GLN A 569 5.51 -19.41 16.58
N ALA A 570 4.17 -19.44 16.57
CA ALA A 570 3.34 -18.66 15.64
C ALA A 570 3.66 -17.16 15.71
N SER A 571 3.99 -16.65 16.89
CA SER A 571 4.34 -15.25 17.12
C SER A 571 5.77 -14.86 16.72
N LEU A 572 6.60 -15.78 16.28
CA LEU A 572 7.95 -15.52 15.77
C LEU A 572 7.91 -14.94 14.34
N PRO A 573 8.99 -14.28 13.90
CA PRO A 573 9.21 -13.96 12.50
C PRO A 573 9.17 -15.22 11.62
N ILE A 574 8.78 -15.06 10.35
CA ILE A 574 8.71 -16.18 9.40
C ILE A 574 10.07 -16.88 9.26
N ARG A 575 11.18 -16.13 9.30
CA ARG A 575 12.55 -16.66 9.24
C ARG A 575 12.92 -17.56 10.42
N ASN A 576 12.21 -17.44 11.54
CA ASN A 576 12.33 -18.28 12.73
C ASN A 576 11.19 -19.31 12.82
N GLY A 577 10.58 -19.68 11.70
CA GLY A 577 9.53 -20.69 11.66
C GLY A 577 8.14 -20.22 12.09
N GLY A 578 7.95 -18.95 12.48
CA GLY A 578 6.67 -18.39 12.88
C GLY A 578 5.77 -17.98 11.71
N LEU A 579 4.59 -17.42 12.01
CA LEU A 579 3.65 -16.86 11.03
C LEU A 579 3.98 -15.41 10.66
N GLY A 580 4.89 -14.77 11.38
CA GLY A 580 5.19 -13.35 11.24
C GLY A 580 4.13 -12.44 11.89
N ILE A 581 3.35 -12.98 12.80
CA ILE A 581 2.36 -12.26 13.61
C ILE A 581 3.00 -12.04 14.98
N ARG A 582 3.39 -10.78 15.25
CA ARG A 582 4.23 -10.48 16.40
C ARG A 582 3.39 -10.11 17.63
N LYS A 583 3.78 -10.59 18.82
CA LYS A 583 3.27 -10.09 20.10
C LYS A 583 3.78 -8.66 20.32
N ILE A 584 2.95 -7.77 20.83
CA ILE A 584 3.33 -6.41 21.18
C ILE A 584 4.37 -6.41 22.30
N SER A 585 4.17 -7.27 23.30
CA SER A 585 5.11 -7.49 24.41
C SER A 585 6.55 -7.79 23.94
N CYS A 586 6.70 -8.53 22.83
CA CYS A 586 8.03 -8.85 22.28
C CYS A 586 8.65 -7.71 21.45
N VAL A 587 7.84 -6.81 20.88
CA VAL A 587 8.29 -5.80 19.93
C VAL A 587 8.43 -4.41 20.55
N ALA A 588 7.75 -4.13 21.67
CA ALA A 588 7.68 -2.80 22.27
C ALA A 588 9.06 -2.22 22.61
N LEU A 589 9.88 -2.96 23.38
CA LEU A 589 11.20 -2.51 23.77
C LEU A 589 12.19 -2.39 22.59
N PRO A 590 12.30 -3.40 21.69
CA PRO A 590 13.07 -3.29 20.44
C PRO A 590 12.69 -2.10 19.55
N ALA A 591 11.40 -1.79 19.43
CA ALA A 591 10.92 -0.67 18.64
C ALA A 591 11.34 0.68 19.25
N PHE A 592 11.18 0.84 20.57
CA PHE A 592 11.52 2.05 21.30
C PHE A 592 13.03 2.33 21.25
N LEU A 593 13.86 1.35 21.63
CA LEU A 593 15.32 1.49 21.58
C LEU A 593 15.83 1.84 20.18
N SER A 594 15.36 1.13 19.15
CA SER A 594 15.78 1.44 17.79
C SER A 594 15.35 2.83 17.32
N SER A 595 14.19 3.33 17.79
CA SER A 595 13.70 4.67 17.47
C SER A 595 14.62 5.74 18.05
N ILE A 596 14.90 5.66 19.35
CA ILE A 596 15.80 6.62 20.02
C ILE A 596 17.17 6.64 19.33
N HIS A 597 17.80 5.48 19.14
CA HIS A 597 19.11 5.41 18.48
C HIS A 597 19.10 5.88 17.02
N SER A 598 17.97 5.75 16.32
CA SER A 598 17.87 6.21 14.92
C SER A 598 17.62 7.72 14.79
N THR A 599 17.16 8.38 15.85
CA THR A 599 16.81 9.79 15.86
C THR A 599 17.67 10.63 16.79
N SER A 600 18.61 10.04 17.55
CA SER A 600 19.41 10.73 18.57
C SER A 600 20.06 12.00 18.06
N ASN A 601 20.74 11.96 16.93
CA ASN A 601 21.40 13.15 16.35
C ASN A 601 20.38 14.27 16.04
N LEU A 602 19.23 13.92 15.47
CA LEU A 602 18.20 14.90 15.15
C LEU A 602 17.55 15.46 16.43
N VAL A 603 17.35 14.62 17.45
CA VAL A 603 16.89 15.07 18.78
C VAL A 603 17.87 16.08 19.39
N GLY A 604 19.17 15.79 19.35
CA GLY A 604 20.23 16.72 19.81
C GLY A 604 20.18 18.05 19.05
N ASN A 605 20.03 18.01 17.73
CA ASN A 605 19.91 19.22 16.92
C ASN A 605 18.67 20.05 17.26
N ILE A 606 17.51 19.38 17.45
CA ILE A 606 16.24 20.05 17.86
C ILE A 606 16.41 20.72 19.23
N LEU A 607 17.06 20.04 20.17
CA LEU A 607 17.32 20.56 21.53
C LEU A 607 18.50 21.55 21.59
N LYS A 608 19.15 21.82 20.45
CA LYS A 608 20.31 22.71 20.34
C LYS A 608 21.46 22.30 21.28
N VAL A 609 21.65 20.98 21.50
CA VAL A 609 22.73 20.44 22.33
C VAL A 609 24.03 20.43 21.50
N PRO A 610 25.14 20.97 22.02
CA PRO A 610 26.44 20.91 21.34
C PRO A 610 26.85 19.44 21.07
N ALA A 611 27.43 19.16 19.92
CA ALA A 611 27.83 17.80 19.52
C ALA A 611 28.84 17.14 20.48
N THR A 612 29.56 17.94 21.28
CA THR A 612 30.53 17.52 22.28
C THR A 612 29.93 17.18 23.65
N THR A 613 28.63 17.48 23.85
CA THR A 613 27.96 17.30 25.14
C THR A 613 27.18 16.00 25.14
N ASN A 614 27.49 15.08 26.06
CA ASN A 614 26.62 13.96 26.34
C ASN A 614 25.32 14.49 26.95
N TYR A 615 24.19 14.19 26.29
CA TYR A 615 22.87 14.50 26.82
C TYR A 615 22.04 13.21 26.93
N GLU A 616 21.26 13.16 27.97
CA GLU A 616 20.42 12.01 28.26
C GLU A 616 19.06 12.16 27.55
N ILE A 617 18.72 11.18 26.73
CA ILE A 617 17.39 11.14 26.10
C ILE A 617 16.43 10.44 27.06
N ALA A 618 15.26 11.03 27.28
CA ALA A 618 14.27 10.51 28.21
C ALA A 618 13.99 9.01 28.01
N CYS A 619 14.06 8.25 29.09
CA CYS A 619 13.83 6.81 29.15
C CYS A 619 14.85 5.94 28.39
N LEU A 620 15.97 6.46 27.87
CA LEU A 620 16.97 5.65 27.15
C LEU A 620 17.68 4.68 28.09
N ASP A 621 18.19 5.17 29.22
CA ASP A 621 18.93 4.34 30.17
C ASP A 621 18.05 3.30 30.83
N GLU A 622 16.81 3.65 31.18
CA GLU A 622 15.84 2.69 31.69
C GLU A 622 15.52 1.58 30.67
N ALA A 623 15.33 1.95 29.38
CA ALA A 623 15.07 1.00 28.32
C ALA A 623 16.27 0.10 28.05
N THR A 624 17.48 0.67 28.09
CA THR A 624 18.73 -0.09 27.92
C THR A 624 18.93 -1.06 29.08
N ASN A 625 18.71 -0.62 30.32
CA ASN A 625 18.76 -1.48 31.50
C ASN A 625 17.72 -2.60 31.45
N ALA A 626 16.48 -2.29 31.05
CA ALA A 626 15.43 -3.30 30.86
C ALA A 626 15.81 -4.34 29.78
N TRP A 627 16.54 -3.93 28.75
CA TRP A 627 17.06 -4.85 27.75
C TRP A 627 18.18 -5.73 28.29
N LEU A 628 19.16 -5.14 29.00
CA LEU A 628 20.33 -5.85 29.56
C LEU A 628 19.97 -6.81 30.70
N THR A 629 18.90 -6.54 31.43
CA THR A 629 18.34 -7.43 32.46
C THR A 629 17.38 -8.50 31.90
N GLY A 630 17.06 -8.40 30.61
CA GLY A 630 16.18 -9.35 29.91
C GLY A 630 16.85 -10.69 29.58
N PRO A 631 16.09 -11.62 28.96
CA PRO A 631 16.54 -12.99 28.72
C PRO A 631 17.65 -13.10 27.64
N SER A 632 17.92 -12.04 26.90
CA SER A 632 19.00 -12.01 25.88
C SER A 632 19.71 -10.66 25.89
N PRO A 633 20.65 -10.43 26.81
CA PRO A 633 21.23 -9.12 27.13
C PRO A 633 22.23 -8.57 26.10
N ASN A 634 22.38 -9.22 24.95
CA ASN A 634 23.33 -8.78 23.93
C ASN A 634 22.82 -7.56 23.15
N LEU A 635 23.68 -6.55 22.97
CA LEU A 635 23.37 -5.40 22.13
C LEU A 635 23.57 -5.73 20.65
N PRO A 636 22.69 -5.26 19.75
CA PRO A 636 22.88 -5.47 18.33
C PRO A 636 23.98 -4.58 17.76
N SER A 637 24.68 -5.06 16.72
CA SER A 637 25.71 -4.29 16.01
C SER A 637 25.19 -3.01 15.32
N LYS A 638 23.88 -2.93 15.07
CA LYS A 638 23.18 -1.78 14.47
C LYS A 638 22.06 -1.33 15.37
N LEU A 639 22.36 -0.44 16.31
CA LEU A 639 21.40 0.07 17.29
C LEU A 639 20.19 0.77 16.65
N GLN A 640 20.35 1.42 15.49
CA GLN A 640 19.27 2.10 14.77
C GLN A 640 18.29 1.14 14.09
N SER A 641 18.59 -0.15 14.04
CA SER A 641 17.81 -1.15 13.32
C SER A 641 16.88 -1.94 14.24
N GLN A 642 15.57 -1.66 14.19
CA GLN A 642 14.58 -2.44 14.93
C GLN A 642 14.66 -3.94 14.60
N ARG A 643 14.97 -4.29 13.34
CA ARG A 643 15.16 -5.69 12.93
C ARG A 643 16.35 -6.33 13.64
N ALA A 644 17.41 -5.59 13.91
CA ALA A 644 18.59 -6.12 14.61
C ALA A 644 18.26 -6.46 16.07
N TRP A 645 17.61 -5.56 16.79
CA TRP A 645 17.09 -5.80 18.14
C TRP A 645 16.11 -6.97 18.19
N ASP A 646 15.08 -6.97 17.33
CA ASP A 646 14.10 -8.05 17.26
C ASP A 646 14.70 -9.41 16.90
N SER A 647 15.80 -9.44 16.12
CA SER A 647 16.48 -10.67 15.78
C SER A 647 17.08 -11.36 16.99
N ILE A 648 17.68 -10.60 17.93
CA ILE A 648 18.29 -11.18 19.14
C ILE A 648 17.21 -11.90 19.96
N SER A 649 16.12 -11.22 20.33
CA SER A 649 15.02 -11.81 21.09
C SER A 649 14.36 -13.00 20.35
N SER A 650 14.14 -12.85 19.04
CA SER A 650 13.49 -13.90 18.24
C SER A 650 14.37 -15.15 18.11
N ASN A 651 15.69 -14.98 17.97
CA ASN A 651 16.62 -16.08 17.90
C ASN A 651 16.72 -16.81 19.26
N PHE A 652 16.74 -16.05 20.37
CA PHE A 652 16.72 -16.63 21.71
C PHE A 652 15.47 -17.52 21.93
N ILE A 653 14.28 -16.97 21.63
CA ILE A 653 13.03 -17.75 21.77
C ILE A 653 13.05 -18.99 20.86
N PHE A 654 13.56 -18.85 19.63
CA PHE A 654 13.66 -20.00 18.70
C PHE A 654 14.64 -21.07 19.18
N SER A 655 15.79 -20.68 19.73
CA SER A 655 16.76 -21.61 20.31
C SER A 655 16.18 -22.37 21.51
N SER A 656 15.48 -21.66 22.40
CA SER A 656 14.78 -22.30 23.53
C SER A 656 13.71 -23.31 23.08
N LEU A 657 12.94 -22.99 22.02
CA LEU A 657 11.99 -23.95 21.44
C LEU A 657 12.69 -25.18 20.86
N LEU A 658 13.85 -25.01 20.21
CA LEU A 658 14.64 -26.13 19.68
C LEU A 658 15.24 -27.01 20.77
N GLU A 659 15.74 -26.42 21.83
CA GLU A 659 16.36 -27.14 22.95
C GLU A 659 15.35 -28.01 23.69
N ASN A 660 14.12 -27.52 23.86
CA ASN A 660 13.05 -28.22 24.57
C ASN A 660 12.25 -29.20 23.67
N SER A 661 12.59 -29.31 22.37
CA SER A 661 11.82 -30.10 21.41
C SER A 661 12.35 -31.53 21.22
N PHE A 662 11.44 -32.50 21.10
CA PHE A 662 11.75 -33.88 20.71
C PHE A 662 12.06 -33.97 19.20
N SER A 663 12.64 -35.11 18.75
CA SER A 663 13.14 -35.27 17.38
C SER A 663 12.18 -34.85 16.27
N ARG A 664 10.88 -35.15 16.41
CA ARG A 664 9.86 -34.77 15.39
C ARG A 664 9.63 -33.28 15.35
N ASP A 665 9.40 -32.63 16.49
CA ASP A 665 9.21 -31.18 16.56
C ASP A 665 10.49 -30.41 16.22
N ARG A 666 11.63 -30.96 16.61
CA ARG A 666 12.93 -30.39 16.20
C ARG A 666 13.12 -30.41 14.69
N ALA A 667 12.80 -31.53 14.02
CA ALA A 667 12.81 -31.61 12.55
C ALA A 667 11.85 -30.61 11.91
N ARG A 668 10.63 -30.47 12.46
CA ARG A 668 9.62 -29.50 12.03
C ARG A 668 10.14 -28.06 12.19
N LEU A 669 10.64 -27.70 13.36
CA LEU A 669 11.16 -26.34 13.65
C LEU A 669 12.32 -25.98 12.72
N LEU A 670 13.28 -26.88 12.54
CA LEU A 670 14.41 -26.67 11.62
C LEU A 670 13.92 -26.49 10.17
N ALA A 671 12.99 -27.33 9.71
CA ALA A 671 12.45 -27.24 8.36
C ALA A 671 11.71 -25.92 8.11
N VAL A 672 10.80 -25.52 9.01
CA VAL A 672 9.97 -24.31 8.82
C VAL A 672 10.73 -23.00 9.01
N SER A 673 11.94 -23.04 9.59
CA SER A 673 12.82 -21.86 9.70
C SER A 673 13.61 -21.56 8.42
N ARG A 674 13.59 -22.47 7.41
CA ARG A 674 14.24 -22.21 6.13
C ARG A 674 13.51 -21.13 5.34
N PRO A 675 14.21 -20.28 4.59
CA PRO A 675 13.59 -19.20 3.81
C PRO A 675 12.49 -19.70 2.86
N GLU A 676 12.73 -20.85 2.21
CA GLU A 676 11.82 -21.46 1.25
C GLU A 676 10.48 -21.84 1.87
N SER A 677 10.50 -22.28 3.13
CA SER A 677 9.34 -22.75 3.90
C SER A 677 8.35 -21.64 4.24
N GLY A 678 8.78 -20.37 4.15
CA GLY A 678 7.97 -19.20 4.47
C GLY A 678 7.36 -18.47 3.26
N HIS A 679 7.70 -18.84 2.03
CA HIS A 679 7.30 -18.07 0.84
C HIS A 679 5.77 -17.95 0.67
N TRP A 680 5.00 -18.97 1.01
CA TRP A 680 3.54 -18.95 0.92
C TRP A 680 2.90 -17.91 1.86
N LEU A 681 3.51 -17.61 3.01
CA LEU A 681 3.06 -16.57 3.94
C LEU A 681 3.31 -15.14 3.44
N HIS A 682 4.14 -14.97 2.41
CA HIS A 682 4.37 -13.71 1.72
C HIS A 682 3.52 -13.57 0.45
N ALA A 683 2.88 -14.67 0.02
CA ALA A 683 2.06 -14.69 -1.18
C ALA A 683 0.81 -13.83 -0.99
N TYR A 684 0.54 -13.00 -1.98
CA TYR A 684 -0.66 -12.18 -2.00
C TYR A 684 -1.90 -13.07 -2.22
N PRO A 685 -2.95 -12.99 -1.39
CA PRO A 685 -4.12 -13.85 -1.51
C PRO A 685 -4.97 -13.46 -2.74
N SER A 686 -4.62 -13.99 -3.92
CA SER A 686 -5.31 -13.69 -5.17
C SER A 686 -5.66 -14.98 -5.94
N PRO A 687 -6.95 -15.22 -6.17
CA PRO A 687 -7.38 -16.33 -7.03
C PRO A 687 -6.83 -16.22 -8.46
N ALA A 688 -6.80 -15.01 -9.02
CA ALA A 688 -6.32 -14.75 -10.38
C ALA A 688 -4.83 -15.07 -10.56
N LEU A 689 -4.02 -14.90 -9.49
CA LEU A 689 -2.59 -15.26 -9.49
C LEU A 689 -2.34 -16.72 -9.08
N GLY A 690 -3.39 -17.47 -8.71
CA GLY A 690 -3.28 -18.82 -8.20
C GLY A 690 -2.60 -18.91 -6.81
N THR A 691 -2.60 -17.84 -6.03
CA THR A 691 -1.94 -17.76 -4.72
C THR A 691 -2.91 -17.72 -3.54
N PHE A 692 -4.21 -17.80 -3.79
CA PHE A 692 -5.23 -17.88 -2.75
C PHE A 692 -5.30 -19.29 -2.16
N LEU A 693 -5.31 -19.40 -0.82
CA LEU A 693 -5.58 -20.63 -0.09
C LEU A 693 -7.01 -20.59 0.47
N ASN A 694 -7.80 -21.62 0.24
CA ASN A 694 -9.10 -21.76 0.88
C ASN A 694 -8.94 -21.97 2.39
N PRO A 695 -9.98 -21.75 3.22
CA PRO A 695 -9.87 -21.80 4.68
C PRO A 695 -9.30 -23.12 5.21
N LEU A 696 -9.72 -24.24 4.64
CA LEU A 696 -9.29 -25.57 5.06
C LEU A 696 -7.81 -25.82 4.74
N THR A 697 -7.38 -25.47 3.51
CA THR A 697 -5.97 -25.57 3.13
C THR A 697 -5.09 -24.67 4.01
N LEU A 698 -5.56 -23.46 4.31
CA LEU A 698 -4.83 -22.53 5.16
C LEU A 698 -4.70 -23.07 6.58
N ARG A 699 -5.77 -23.65 7.15
CA ARG A 699 -5.78 -24.26 8.47
C ARG A 699 -4.74 -25.37 8.57
N VAL A 700 -4.76 -26.32 7.64
CA VAL A 700 -3.79 -27.42 7.60
C VAL A 700 -2.35 -26.89 7.43
N ALA A 701 -2.13 -25.93 6.54
CA ALA A 701 -0.81 -25.35 6.32
C ALA A 701 -0.25 -24.65 7.57
N VAL A 702 -1.10 -23.92 8.29
CA VAL A 702 -0.72 -23.28 9.56
C VAL A 702 -0.47 -24.33 10.63
N GLY A 703 -1.38 -25.29 10.84
CA GLY A 703 -1.23 -26.33 11.86
C GLY A 703 0.05 -27.15 11.68
N LEU A 704 0.32 -27.64 10.48
CA LEU A 704 1.57 -28.35 10.17
C LEU A 704 2.84 -27.50 10.41
N ARG A 705 2.75 -26.17 10.16
CA ARG A 705 3.88 -25.27 10.36
C ARG A 705 4.21 -25.07 11.83
N VAL A 706 3.18 -24.87 12.68
CA VAL A 706 3.39 -24.49 14.09
C VAL A 706 3.20 -25.66 15.06
N GLY A 707 2.86 -26.86 14.57
CA GLY A 707 2.61 -28.04 15.40
C GLY A 707 1.27 -27.97 16.14
N ALA A 708 0.25 -27.34 15.53
CA ALA A 708 -1.10 -27.30 16.10
C ALA A 708 -1.97 -28.41 15.52
N GLU A 709 -3.00 -28.82 16.28
CA GLU A 709 -3.96 -29.84 15.87
C GLU A 709 -4.76 -29.42 14.62
N VAL A 710 -4.82 -30.31 13.62
CA VAL A 710 -5.50 -30.09 12.35
C VAL A 710 -6.75 -30.97 12.17
N CYS A 711 -6.79 -32.13 12.85
CA CYS A 711 -7.89 -33.10 12.81
C CYS A 711 -8.09 -33.72 14.19
N VAL A 712 -9.04 -34.63 14.32
CA VAL A 712 -9.19 -35.53 15.47
C VAL A 712 -8.52 -36.86 15.14
N ASP A 713 -8.23 -37.69 16.17
CA ASP A 713 -7.69 -39.03 15.98
C ASP A 713 -8.68 -39.90 15.16
N HIS A 714 -8.20 -40.55 14.10
CA HIS A 714 -9.02 -41.37 13.21
C HIS A 714 -8.20 -42.43 12.48
N SER A 715 -8.84 -43.39 11.89
CA SER A 715 -8.20 -44.35 10.97
C SER A 715 -8.15 -43.79 9.56
N CYS A 716 -7.02 -43.89 8.89
CA CYS A 716 -6.84 -43.41 7.51
C CYS A 716 -7.76 -44.15 6.56
N ALA A 717 -8.61 -43.43 5.84
CA ALA A 717 -9.54 -44.00 4.85
C ALA A 717 -8.85 -44.72 3.68
N SER A 718 -7.56 -44.43 3.44
CA SER A 718 -6.80 -45.02 2.32
C SER A 718 -6.00 -46.28 2.69
N CYS A 719 -5.52 -46.42 3.95
CA CYS A 719 -4.65 -47.50 4.33
C CYS A 719 -4.94 -48.10 5.72
N GLY A 720 -5.96 -47.59 6.46
CA GLY A 720 -6.37 -48.08 7.77
C GLY A 720 -5.45 -47.72 8.95
N VAL A 721 -4.29 -47.14 8.74
CA VAL A 721 -3.35 -46.75 9.79
C VAL A 721 -3.93 -45.59 10.63
N SER A 722 -3.68 -45.61 11.95
CA SER A 722 -4.09 -44.53 12.85
C SER A 722 -3.43 -43.20 12.48
N VAL A 723 -4.24 -42.13 12.46
CA VAL A 723 -3.84 -40.75 12.19
C VAL A 723 -4.03 -39.94 13.47
N ASP A 724 -2.94 -39.35 13.94
CA ASP A 724 -2.94 -38.48 15.12
C ASP A 724 -3.56 -37.09 14.80
N ARG A 725 -3.85 -36.31 15.82
CA ARG A 725 -4.44 -34.96 15.68
C ARG A 725 -3.60 -33.98 14.86
N LEU A 726 -2.30 -34.24 14.71
CA LEU A 726 -1.39 -33.44 13.90
C LEU A 726 -1.46 -33.80 12.41
N GLY A 727 -2.11 -34.91 12.05
CA GLY A 727 -2.35 -35.33 10.67
C GLY A 727 -1.09 -35.73 9.88
N HIS A 728 0.03 -35.99 10.55
CA HIS A 728 1.34 -36.23 9.91
C HIS A 728 1.34 -37.47 9.03
N HIS A 729 0.61 -38.53 9.41
CA HIS A 729 0.47 -39.74 8.59
C HIS A 729 0.06 -39.42 7.14
N GLY A 730 -0.85 -38.46 6.94
CA GLY A 730 -1.34 -38.08 5.60
C GLY A 730 -0.22 -37.67 4.65
N LEU A 731 0.86 -37.06 5.12
CA LEU A 731 1.99 -36.59 4.32
C LEU A 731 2.82 -37.75 3.75
N ALA A 732 2.93 -38.88 4.51
CA ALA A 732 3.71 -40.04 4.20
C ALA A 732 2.87 -41.20 3.61
N CYS A 733 1.54 -41.18 3.69
CA CYS A 733 0.66 -42.28 3.27
C CYS A 733 0.91 -42.65 1.81
N SER A 734 1.29 -43.95 1.58
CA SER A 734 1.61 -44.46 0.23
C SER A 734 0.38 -44.50 -0.69
N SER A 735 -0.80 -44.72 -0.11
CA SER A 735 -2.09 -44.85 -0.83
C SER A 735 -2.78 -43.50 -1.05
N GLY A 736 -2.20 -42.40 -0.59
CA GLY A 736 -2.81 -41.06 -0.64
C GLY A 736 -2.69 -40.42 -2.02
N ALA A 737 -3.83 -40.12 -2.67
CA ALA A 737 -3.90 -39.45 -3.98
C ALA A 737 -3.29 -38.02 -3.99
N GLY A 738 -3.21 -37.35 -2.85
CA GLY A 738 -2.66 -36.00 -2.73
C GLY A 738 -1.17 -35.89 -3.12
N ARG A 739 -0.41 -36.99 -3.03
CA ARG A 739 1.01 -37.02 -3.44
C ARG A 739 1.20 -36.81 -4.94
N GLN A 740 0.36 -37.48 -5.77
CA GLN A 740 0.39 -37.34 -7.22
C GLN A 740 -0.03 -35.94 -7.66
N SER A 741 -1.08 -35.40 -7.05
CA SER A 741 -1.56 -34.02 -7.32
C SER A 741 -0.48 -32.97 -7.01
N ARG A 742 0.26 -33.13 -5.89
CA ARG A 742 1.37 -32.25 -5.52
C ARG A 742 2.51 -32.32 -6.52
N HIS A 743 2.89 -33.52 -6.95
CA HIS A 743 3.92 -33.75 -7.95
C HIS A 743 3.56 -33.10 -9.31
N ALA A 744 2.34 -33.34 -9.80
CA ALA A 744 1.85 -32.75 -11.04
C ALA A 744 1.82 -31.21 -10.98
N ALA A 745 1.41 -30.63 -9.84
CA ALA A 745 1.39 -29.19 -9.65
C ALA A 745 2.78 -28.55 -9.68
N LEU A 746 3.79 -29.22 -9.09
CA LEU A 746 5.18 -28.75 -9.14
C LEU A 746 5.72 -28.72 -10.56
N ASN A 747 5.48 -29.80 -11.33
CA ASN A 747 5.90 -29.91 -12.73
C ASN A 747 5.21 -28.87 -13.62
N ASP A 748 3.90 -28.62 -13.45
CA ASP A 748 3.20 -27.56 -14.20
C ASP A 748 3.76 -26.16 -13.88
N ILE A 749 4.12 -25.88 -12.62
CA ILE A 749 4.73 -24.60 -12.23
C ILE A 749 6.10 -24.43 -12.89
N LEU A 750 6.95 -25.45 -12.89
CA LEU A 750 8.27 -25.41 -13.55
C LEU A 750 8.12 -25.22 -15.05
N ARG A 751 7.22 -26.01 -15.68
CA ARG A 751 6.90 -25.86 -17.12
C ARG A 751 6.50 -24.44 -17.48
N ARG A 752 5.53 -23.88 -16.76
CA ARG A 752 5.04 -22.51 -17.02
C ARG A 752 6.12 -21.46 -16.79
N ALA A 753 6.97 -21.66 -15.78
CA ALA A 753 8.05 -20.72 -15.49
C ALA A 753 9.12 -20.75 -16.60
N LEU A 754 9.49 -21.94 -17.09
CA LEU A 754 10.43 -22.11 -18.21
C LEU A 754 9.86 -21.47 -19.48
N VAL A 755 8.60 -21.74 -19.84
CA VAL A 755 7.95 -21.12 -21.00
C VAL A 755 7.89 -19.60 -20.85
N SER A 756 7.63 -19.06 -19.65
CA SER A 756 7.63 -17.62 -19.39
C SER A 756 9.04 -17.00 -19.42
N ALA A 757 10.08 -17.80 -19.41
CA ALA A 757 11.48 -17.43 -19.59
C ALA A 757 11.99 -17.72 -21.01
N ASP A 758 11.06 -17.85 -21.98
CA ASP A 758 11.33 -18.16 -23.39
C ASP A 758 12.07 -19.49 -23.62
N VAL A 759 11.86 -20.47 -22.71
CA VAL A 759 12.39 -21.81 -22.83
C VAL A 759 11.23 -22.81 -23.04
N PRO A 760 10.95 -23.21 -24.30
CA PRO A 760 9.94 -24.21 -24.60
C PRO A 760 10.34 -25.56 -24.02
N VAL A 761 9.36 -26.33 -23.51
CA VAL A 761 9.58 -27.58 -22.79
C VAL A 761 8.53 -28.64 -23.14
N ALA A 762 8.95 -29.91 -23.01
CA ALA A 762 8.08 -31.07 -23.06
C ALA A 762 7.99 -31.71 -21.68
N LEU A 763 6.80 -32.15 -21.25
CA LEU A 763 6.60 -33.00 -20.06
C LEU A 763 6.68 -34.47 -20.48
N GLU A 764 7.19 -35.28 -19.57
CA GLU A 764 7.35 -36.76 -19.76
C GLU A 764 8.00 -37.10 -21.10
N PRO A 765 9.17 -36.48 -21.43
CA PRO A 765 9.81 -36.69 -22.73
C PRO A 765 10.18 -38.15 -22.92
N GLN A 766 10.00 -38.67 -24.13
CA GLN A 766 10.48 -39.99 -24.51
C GLN A 766 12.01 -39.93 -24.75
N ILE A 767 12.79 -40.03 -23.68
CA ILE A 767 14.23 -40.25 -23.78
C ILE A 767 14.44 -41.76 -23.79
N VAL A 768 15.17 -42.25 -24.80
CA VAL A 768 15.45 -43.69 -24.95
C VAL A 768 16.24 -44.18 -23.71
N ARG A 769 15.63 -45.11 -22.97
CA ARG A 769 16.22 -45.76 -21.79
C ARG A 769 15.81 -47.23 -21.75
N ASP A 770 16.75 -48.07 -21.36
CA ASP A 770 16.55 -49.50 -21.28
C ASP A 770 15.53 -49.93 -20.20
N ASP A 771 15.35 -49.08 -19.17
CA ASP A 771 14.44 -49.35 -18.04
C ASP A 771 13.01 -48.75 -18.22
N GLY A 772 12.70 -48.12 -19.37
CA GLY A 772 11.40 -47.55 -19.71
C GLY A 772 10.96 -46.36 -18.81
N LYS A 773 11.79 -45.88 -17.89
CA LYS A 773 11.44 -44.77 -16.98
C LYS A 773 11.72 -43.44 -17.65
N ARG A 774 10.79 -42.46 -17.45
CA ARG A 774 10.84 -41.13 -18.04
C ARG A 774 11.13 -40.08 -16.97
N PRO A 775 11.93 -39.03 -17.28
CA PRO A 775 12.01 -37.85 -16.44
C PRO A 775 10.72 -37.01 -16.56
N ASP A 776 10.48 -36.09 -15.62
CA ASP A 776 9.25 -35.31 -15.57
C ASP A 776 9.19 -34.25 -16.67
N GLY A 777 10.33 -33.72 -17.13
CA GLY A 777 10.34 -32.76 -18.22
C GLY A 777 11.72 -32.48 -18.79
N MET A 778 11.71 -31.84 -19.98
CA MET A 778 12.92 -31.47 -20.72
C MET A 778 12.71 -30.16 -21.47
N SER A 779 13.76 -29.31 -21.56
CA SER A 779 13.76 -28.17 -22.47
C SER A 779 13.98 -28.61 -23.91
N LEU A 780 13.26 -27.98 -24.87
CA LEU A 780 13.38 -28.27 -26.30
C LEU A 780 14.50 -27.46 -26.97
N ILE A 781 15.11 -26.54 -26.22
CA ILE A 781 16.29 -25.77 -26.64
C ILE A 781 17.39 -25.93 -25.60
N PRO A 782 18.66 -25.69 -25.97
CA PRO A 782 19.78 -25.75 -25.01
C PRO A 782 19.56 -24.81 -23.81
N TRP A 783 19.77 -25.36 -22.61
CA TRP A 783 19.70 -24.62 -21.36
C TRP A 783 21.02 -23.98 -20.98
N ARG A 784 22.09 -24.78 -21.00
CA ARG A 784 23.45 -24.32 -20.66
C ARG A 784 24.50 -25.14 -21.43
N MET A 785 25.52 -24.48 -21.95
CA MET A 785 26.64 -25.11 -22.66
C MET A 785 26.19 -26.10 -23.77
N GLY A 786 25.19 -25.70 -24.56
CA GLY A 786 24.66 -26.53 -25.63
C GLY A 786 23.79 -27.71 -25.19
N ARG A 787 23.60 -27.95 -23.90
CA ARG A 787 22.84 -29.09 -23.37
C ARG A 787 21.41 -28.70 -22.99
N ALA A 788 20.46 -29.60 -23.28
CA ALA A 788 19.07 -29.43 -22.82
C ALA A 788 18.94 -29.74 -21.32
N LEU A 789 18.11 -28.97 -20.64
CA LEU A 789 17.72 -29.19 -19.25
C LEU A 789 16.75 -30.38 -19.18
N VAL A 790 17.07 -31.37 -18.34
CA VAL A 790 16.17 -32.48 -17.97
C VAL A 790 15.94 -32.37 -16.48
N TRP A 791 14.69 -32.42 -16.02
CA TRP A 791 14.39 -32.39 -14.59
C TRP A 791 13.45 -33.51 -14.17
N ASP A 792 13.58 -33.90 -12.89
CA ASP A 792 12.66 -34.83 -12.21
C ASP A 792 12.36 -34.27 -10.81
N ALA A 793 11.09 -33.92 -10.58
CA ALA A 793 10.65 -33.34 -9.33
C ALA A 793 10.35 -34.42 -8.28
N THR A 794 10.59 -34.09 -7.02
CA THR A 794 10.27 -35.00 -5.91
C THR A 794 9.91 -34.16 -4.67
N CYS A 795 8.91 -34.63 -3.91
CA CYS A 795 8.57 -34.04 -2.61
C CYS A 795 8.69 -35.11 -1.53
N ALA A 796 9.71 -34.97 -0.68
CA ALA A 796 9.95 -35.87 0.45
C ALA A 796 9.13 -35.40 1.66
N ASP A 797 8.67 -36.34 2.49
CA ASP A 797 8.11 -35.96 3.77
C ASP A 797 9.20 -35.69 4.79
N THR A 798 9.26 -34.48 5.33
CA THR A 798 10.24 -34.06 6.35
C THR A 798 10.20 -34.93 7.60
N LEU A 799 9.04 -35.43 7.97
CA LEU A 799 8.75 -36.10 9.25
C LEU A 799 8.65 -37.64 9.10
N ALA A 800 8.86 -38.16 7.89
CA ALA A 800 8.83 -39.59 7.68
C ALA A 800 9.90 -40.30 8.54
N ALA A 801 9.55 -41.46 9.12
CA ALA A 801 10.42 -42.20 10.04
C ALA A 801 11.81 -42.47 9.45
N SER A 802 11.91 -42.77 8.15
CA SER A 802 13.17 -43.01 7.44
C SER A 802 14.09 -41.77 7.33
N TYR A 803 13.54 -40.57 7.36
CA TYR A 803 14.30 -39.32 7.25
C TYR A 803 14.50 -38.62 8.59
N LEU A 804 13.67 -38.91 9.59
CA LEU A 804 13.64 -38.22 10.88
C LEU A 804 15.01 -38.12 11.58
N PRO A 805 15.87 -39.19 11.58
CA PRO A 805 17.21 -39.10 12.18
C PRO A 805 18.11 -38.05 11.52
N ALA A 806 17.91 -37.76 10.23
CA ALA A 806 18.68 -36.75 9.49
C ALA A 806 18.01 -35.36 9.55
N THR A 807 16.68 -35.31 9.38
CA THR A 807 15.93 -34.01 9.36
C THR A 807 15.88 -33.36 10.73
N SER A 808 15.93 -34.12 11.84
CA SER A 808 16.07 -33.59 13.20
C SER A 808 17.43 -32.95 13.50
N LYS A 809 18.42 -33.20 12.65
CA LYS A 809 19.77 -32.57 12.74
C LYS A 809 19.97 -31.47 11.72
N GLN A 810 19.44 -31.64 10.50
CA GLN A 810 19.66 -30.73 9.38
C GLN A 810 18.41 -30.54 8.53
N ALA A 811 17.97 -29.30 8.39
CA ALA A 811 16.85 -28.94 7.50
C ALA A 811 17.22 -29.18 6.03
N GLY A 812 16.32 -29.82 5.29
CA GLY A 812 16.55 -30.17 3.86
C GLY A 812 17.18 -31.51 3.62
N ALA A 813 17.54 -32.25 4.68
CA ALA A 813 18.22 -33.53 4.56
C ALA A 813 17.42 -34.58 3.76
N ALA A 814 16.09 -34.59 3.86
CA ALA A 814 15.23 -35.49 3.10
C ALA A 814 15.20 -35.09 1.61
N ALA A 815 15.13 -33.81 1.28
CA ALA A 815 15.21 -33.32 -0.09
C ALA A 815 16.54 -33.65 -0.73
N ASP A 816 17.66 -33.40 -0.04
CA ASP A 816 19.01 -33.72 -0.53
C ASP A 816 19.19 -35.23 -0.73
N ALA A 817 18.66 -36.08 0.15
CA ALA A 817 18.70 -37.54 -0.01
C ALA A 817 17.91 -37.97 -1.26
N ARG A 818 16.73 -37.40 -1.51
CA ARG A 818 15.96 -37.72 -2.73
C ARG A 818 16.60 -37.17 -3.99
N GLU A 819 17.26 -36.03 -3.94
CA GLU A 819 18.01 -35.50 -5.09
C GLU A 819 19.17 -36.44 -5.44
N ARG A 820 19.95 -36.93 -4.47
CA ARG A 820 20.99 -37.93 -4.68
C ARG A 820 20.43 -39.19 -5.32
N PHE A 821 19.30 -39.71 -4.78
CA PHE A 821 18.65 -40.88 -5.35
C PHE A 821 18.26 -40.67 -6.83
N LYS A 822 17.69 -39.50 -7.17
CA LYS A 822 17.32 -39.17 -8.55
C LYS A 822 18.53 -38.98 -9.44
N THR A 823 19.61 -38.37 -8.98
CA THR A 823 20.87 -38.23 -9.72
C THR A 823 21.43 -39.62 -10.07
N ASN A 824 21.46 -40.53 -9.11
CA ASN A 824 21.92 -41.93 -9.38
C ASN A 824 21.00 -42.67 -10.34
N LYS A 825 19.64 -42.49 -10.21
CA LYS A 825 18.66 -43.09 -11.11
C LYS A 825 18.83 -42.62 -12.56
N TYR A 826 19.24 -41.37 -12.79
CA TYR A 826 19.39 -40.77 -14.12
C TYR A 826 20.87 -40.60 -14.54
N SER A 827 21.82 -41.32 -13.92
CA SER A 827 23.25 -41.27 -14.27
C SER A 827 23.51 -41.63 -15.74
N CYS A 828 22.66 -42.50 -16.33
CA CYS A 828 22.72 -42.89 -17.71
C CYS A 828 22.51 -41.79 -18.76
N LEU A 829 21.94 -40.61 -18.37
CA LEU A 829 21.77 -39.46 -19.27
C LEU A 829 23.14 -38.85 -19.66
N GLY A 830 24.20 -39.17 -18.94
CA GLY A 830 25.59 -38.80 -19.26
C GLY A 830 25.79 -37.30 -19.40
N THR A 831 26.71 -36.92 -20.31
CA THR A 831 27.06 -35.52 -20.59
C THR A 831 26.17 -34.85 -21.65
N GLN A 832 25.25 -35.60 -22.28
CA GLN A 832 24.36 -35.05 -23.34
C GLN A 832 23.29 -34.09 -22.81
N TYR A 833 22.88 -34.27 -21.55
CA TYR A 833 21.84 -33.47 -20.91
C TYR A 833 22.36 -32.81 -19.63
N GLU A 834 21.77 -31.69 -19.24
CA GLU A 834 21.93 -31.12 -17.91
C GLU A 834 20.79 -31.65 -17.02
N PHE A 835 21.02 -32.72 -16.30
CA PHE A 835 20.02 -33.28 -15.40
C PHE A 835 20.00 -32.52 -14.06
N VAL A 836 18.83 -32.04 -13.68
CA VAL A 836 18.61 -31.34 -12.41
C VAL A 836 17.52 -32.03 -11.61
N PRO A 837 17.83 -32.69 -10.49
CA PRO A 837 16.84 -33.18 -9.56
C PRO A 837 16.20 -31.99 -8.85
N PHE A 838 14.86 -31.90 -8.87
CA PHE A 838 14.13 -30.83 -8.19
C PHE A 838 13.51 -31.39 -6.90
N GLY A 839 14.29 -31.43 -5.83
CA GLY A 839 13.90 -31.99 -4.53
C GLY A 839 13.34 -30.92 -3.59
N VAL A 840 12.13 -31.15 -3.05
CA VAL A 840 11.53 -30.31 -2.00
C VAL A 840 11.01 -31.18 -0.87
N GLU A 841 10.80 -30.59 0.32
CA GLU A 841 10.17 -31.24 1.46
C GLU A 841 8.75 -30.75 1.71
N THR A 842 7.94 -31.59 2.37
CA THR A 842 6.55 -31.26 2.74
C THR A 842 6.45 -30.00 3.60
N LEU A 843 7.40 -29.76 4.50
CA LEU A 843 7.45 -28.57 5.35
C LEU A 843 8.24 -27.41 4.72
N GLY A 844 8.65 -27.55 3.45
CA GLY A 844 9.10 -26.43 2.60
C GLY A 844 10.57 -26.32 2.25
N PRO A 845 11.55 -26.96 2.94
CA PRO A 845 12.95 -26.90 2.52
C PRO A 845 13.16 -27.45 1.10
N TRP A 846 14.14 -26.91 0.39
CA TRP A 846 14.53 -27.34 -0.95
C TRP A 846 15.91 -27.99 -0.92
N GLY A 847 16.11 -28.95 -1.77
CA GLY A 847 17.42 -29.52 -2.04
C GLY A 847 18.33 -28.57 -2.81
N LYS A 848 19.57 -28.94 -2.97
CA LYS A 848 20.60 -28.13 -3.67
C LYS A 848 20.20 -27.88 -5.13
N GLY A 849 19.78 -28.91 -5.85
CA GLY A 849 19.39 -28.84 -7.27
C GLY A 849 18.17 -27.92 -7.46
N ALA A 850 17.15 -28.04 -6.59
CA ALA A 850 15.98 -27.17 -6.64
C ALA A 850 16.34 -25.70 -6.42
N ARG A 851 17.23 -25.38 -5.46
CA ARG A 851 17.68 -24.01 -5.23
C ARG A 851 18.46 -23.43 -6.40
N GLU A 852 19.37 -24.24 -7.01
CA GLU A 852 20.16 -23.81 -8.16
C GLU A 852 19.30 -23.56 -9.39
N LEU A 853 18.36 -24.46 -9.71
CA LEU A 853 17.42 -24.28 -10.81
C LEU A 853 16.54 -23.05 -10.60
N HIS A 854 15.99 -22.86 -9.39
CA HIS A 854 15.20 -21.68 -9.07
C HIS A 854 16.00 -20.38 -9.24
N LYS A 855 17.27 -20.35 -8.80
CA LYS A 855 18.15 -19.19 -8.96
C LYS A 855 18.38 -18.85 -10.44
N ALA A 856 18.70 -19.86 -11.25
CA ALA A 856 18.93 -19.69 -12.70
C ALA A 856 17.65 -19.25 -13.43
N LEU A 857 16.52 -19.89 -13.13
CA LEU A 857 15.22 -19.57 -13.71
C LEU A 857 14.71 -18.19 -13.28
N SER A 858 14.95 -17.79 -12.02
CA SER A 858 14.62 -16.44 -11.53
C SER A 858 15.39 -15.35 -12.25
N LYS A 859 16.65 -15.61 -12.64
CA LYS A 859 17.45 -14.68 -13.45
C LYS A 859 16.84 -14.52 -14.84
N ARG A 860 16.57 -15.62 -15.55
CA ARG A 860 15.95 -15.60 -16.88
C ARG A 860 14.55 -14.97 -16.89
N LEU A 861 13.73 -15.28 -15.88
CA LEU A 861 12.40 -14.67 -15.74
C LEU A 861 12.47 -13.16 -15.56
N ARG A 862 13.44 -12.64 -14.82
CA ARG A 862 13.63 -11.18 -14.70
C ARG A 862 14.08 -10.55 -16.03
N GLU A 863 14.95 -11.21 -16.75
CA GLU A 863 15.42 -10.78 -18.06
C GLU A 863 14.27 -10.78 -19.08
N ALA A 864 13.47 -11.85 -19.14
CA ALA A 864 12.35 -11.98 -20.07
C ALA A 864 11.12 -11.10 -19.70
N THR A 865 10.85 -10.87 -18.41
CA THR A 865 9.64 -10.15 -17.99
C THR A 865 9.89 -8.71 -17.52
N GLY A 866 11.15 -8.33 -17.23
CA GLY A 866 11.50 -7.06 -16.60
C GLY A 866 10.97 -6.89 -15.16
N ASP A 867 10.27 -7.87 -14.58
CA ASP A 867 9.77 -7.77 -13.20
C ASP A 867 10.83 -8.29 -12.20
N PRO A 868 11.38 -7.42 -11.34
CA PRO A 868 12.38 -7.83 -10.34
C PRO A 868 11.84 -8.85 -9.34
N ARG A 869 10.51 -9.00 -9.23
CA ARG A 869 9.83 -9.91 -8.29
C ARG A 869 9.50 -11.27 -8.91
N ALA A 870 9.80 -11.51 -10.20
CA ALA A 870 9.42 -12.74 -10.90
C ALA A 870 9.93 -14.00 -10.20
N GLY A 871 11.18 -14.00 -9.70
CA GLY A 871 11.74 -15.11 -8.92
C GLY A 871 11.02 -15.35 -7.58
N SER A 872 10.72 -14.27 -6.85
CA SER A 872 9.96 -14.38 -5.59
C SER A 872 8.54 -14.91 -5.82
N PHE A 873 7.89 -14.51 -6.91
CA PHE A 873 6.58 -15.02 -7.29
C PHE A 873 6.63 -16.52 -7.64
N LEU A 874 7.65 -16.97 -8.35
CA LEU A 874 7.88 -18.39 -8.63
C LEU A 874 8.02 -19.19 -7.32
N ALA A 875 8.85 -18.71 -6.39
CA ALA A 875 9.02 -19.36 -5.08
C ALA A 875 7.70 -19.41 -4.28
N GLN A 876 6.91 -18.37 -4.30
CA GLN A 876 5.57 -18.34 -3.68
C GLN A 876 4.64 -19.38 -4.30
N ARG A 877 4.61 -19.52 -5.62
CA ARG A 877 3.78 -20.51 -6.30
C ARG A 877 4.17 -21.94 -5.96
N ILE A 878 5.48 -22.24 -5.91
CA ILE A 878 6.00 -23.55 -5.48
C ILE A 878 5.55 -23.83 -4.04
N ALA A 879 5.77 -22.88 -3.13
CA ALA A 879 5.38 -23.06 -1.73
C ALA A 879 3.86 -23.24 -1.56
N ILE A 880 3.02 -22.50 -2.29
CA ILE A 880 1.56 -22.67 -2.30
C ILE A 880 1.16 -24.06 -2.81
N ALA A 881 1.81 -24.57 -3.87
CA ALA A 881 1.53 -25.91 -4.40
C ALA A 881 1.85 -27.00 -3.38
N ILE A 882 2.96 -26.85 -2.64
CA ILE A 882 3.32 -27.76 -1.54
C ILE A 882 2.21 -27.73 -0.47
N GLN A 883 1.76 -26.57 -0.02
CA GLN A 883 0.73 -26.48 1.02
C GLN A 883 -0.63 -27.04 0.56
N ARG A 884 -1.02 -26.79 -0.69
CA ARG A 884 -2.24 -27.40 -1.26
C ARG A 884 -2.14 -28.91 -1.33
N GLY A 885 -0.98 -29.44 -1.76
CA GLY A 885 -0.72 -30.87 -1.80
C GLY A 885 -0.73 -31.49 -0.40
N ASN A 886 -0.13 -30.82 0.60
CA ASN A 886 -0.16 -31.28 1.98
C ASN A 886 -1.59 -31.33 2.53
N ALA A 887 -2.37 -30.29 2.31
CA ALA A 887 -3.78 -30.26 2.72
C ALA A 887 -4.58 -31.38 2.03
N ALA A 888 -4.37 -31.60 0.73
CA ALA A 888 -5.01 -32.71 0.01
C ALA A 888 -4.60 -34.09 0.58
N CYS A 889 -3.35 -34.27 1.00
CA CYS A 889 -2.87 -35.47 1.64
C CYS A 889 -3.55 -35.71 3.00
N VAL A 890 -3.61 -34.69 3.86
CA VAL A 890 -4.26 -34.79 5.19
C VAL A 890 -5.76 -35.04 5.02
N MET A 891 -6.42 -34.30 4.12
CA MET A 891 -7.85 -34.49 3.84
C MET A 891 -8.16 -35.86 3.25
N GLY A 892 -7.26 -36.44 2.48
CA GLY A 892 -7.40 -37.77 1.90
C GLY A 892 -7.38 -38.92 2.94
N THR A 893 -6.98 -38.65 4.19
CA THR A 893 -7.05 -39.61 5.29
C THR A 893 -8.41 -39.68 5.94
N LEU A 894 -9.27 -38.68 5.74
CA LEU A 894 -10.57 -38.57 6.41
C LEU A 894 -11.59 -39.57 5.82
N PRO A 895 -12.47 -40.15 6.64
CA PRO A 895 -13.54 -41.03 6.18
C PRO A 895 -14.47 -40.32 5.16
N ARG A 896 -14.90 -41.08 4.15
CA ARG A 896 -15.84 -40.57 3.12
C ARG A 896 -17.27 -40.81 3.60
N GLY A 897 -18.05 -39.73 3.84
CA GLY A 897 -19.46 -39.82 4.22
C GLY A 897 -20.13 -38.42 4.20
N PRO A 898 -21.42 -38.33 3.83
CA PRO A 898 -22.10 -37.03 3.67
C PRO A 898 -22.23 -36.21 4.95
N ASN A 899 -22.09 -36.80 6.15
CA ASN A 899 -22.30 -36.13 7.43
C ASN A 899 -21.05 -36.01 8.33
N LEU A 900 -19.88 -36.49 7.89
CA LEU A 900 -18.69 -36.59 8.72
C LEU A 900 -17.69 -35.44 8.54
N ASN A 901 -17.82 -34.62 7.50
CA ASN A 901 -16.88 -33.54 7.21
C ASN A 901 -16.82 -32.44 8.29
N ASN A 902 -17.90 -32.26 9.08
CA ASN A 902 -17.94 -31.23 10.14
C ASN A 902 -17.46 -31.75 11.52
N ASN A 903 -17.51 -33.07 11.76
CA ASN A 903 -17.19 -33.62 13.09
C ASN A 903 -15.72 -34.09 13.20
N VAL A 904 -15.06 -34.40 12.09
CA VAL A 904 -13.66 -34.87 12.08
C VAL A 904 -12.66 -33.68 12.03
N ILE A 905 -13.11 -32.52 11.61
CA ILE A 905 -12.38 -31.28 11.73
C ILE A 905 -12.90 -30.59 12.98
N ILE A 906 -12.05 -30.35 13.99
CA ILE A 906 -12.42 -29.66 15.23
C ILE A 906 -13.07 -28.32 14.84
N ALA A 907 -14.39 -28.29 14.74
CA ALA A 907 -15.16 -27.06 14.64
C ALA A 907 -15.36 -26.56 16.07
N LYS A 908 -14.70 -25.46 16.45
CA LYS A 908 -15.21 -24.65 17.53
C LYS A 908 -16.34 -23.80 16.96
N HIS A 909 -17.54 -23.97 17.51
CA HIS A 909 -18.67 -23.09 17.28
C HIS A 909 -18.39 -21.68 17.79
#